data_dcaae64ff59e85d699db28bafd7679bd
#
_entry.id   dcaae64ff59e85d699db28bafd7679bd
#
_cell.length_a   1.000
_cell.length_b   1.000
_cell.length_c   1.000
_cell.angle_alpha   90.00
_cell.angle_beta   90.00
_cell.angle_gamma   90.00
#
_symmetry.space_group_name_H-M   'P 1'
#
loop_
_entity.id
_entity.type
_entity.pdbx_description
1 polymer ?
#
loop_
_entity_poly.entity_id
_entity_poly.type
_entity_poly.pdbx_seq_one_letter_code
_entity_poly.pdbx_strand_id
1 'polypeptide(L)'
;MSRVFLARDLELDRKIVIKVLPPELSGAVSVDRFKREIQVSARLQHPHIVPVLTAASAGDILYYTMPFVDGESLGARISRVGALPAADCISILRDAIRALAYAHRHGVVHRDIKPDNILLSEDSALVADFGIAKAVSAAAETGSGLTTVGVSVGTPAYMAPEQSMGDPAVDHRADIYALGAVAYEMLTGLHPFAGRTPQQMIAAHIVEVPVHPSSRIPSMPEGLATLVMRCLEKDPLKRPQTADEMLAELDSAATSERVAATLRVSSRSRGWKRAAAGGVIAILLTAGGALAFAPRDQITMAVALMRRDAATLLPNRIIVTPFENETGDPKLASLGTMAADWLAQALTSVGGIEVVDARTTLVSGEVVDRIPWPFRSRNRQKALAEETGAGIVLSGRIYRDGDSLRIQARMSDAKSGKLLRALTTVSGPVSAPTQVLDQLNRRTIANVAQAMDTIASGLGTYSEPPSLEAYEQTRRGIEAYFRQDTLVHAYFERAIALDSTYATPVVLLAFSRLYRDDHELAEAAVTHAQRLRERMAPGDRAMLAHVEAMLRGDGDASLRTSEEFLRATPGSGESPLLVASTALATGRPRLALSVLRNVDPNRGLHLAGAFYWFYTAGGLRETGQYEKALDVANQGLRRFPKNSSLSYIKGESLLMLGRYDELDELIENAPTGRAARTIGQARRAAHFATVFRAAGLENHAIRLASTWLPRVQALPDTSMAATLVRISLLNSLGRWNDVAPLAQDAMSRVRTDKYLRGHLLSITGVVAAHQGNRAEAQRAETQLAAEAGKHDYGLSKLMRARIAAHLGERSRAVGLLQQALSEGANLTSPLNILQHDSLLLPLNGYPAFMELLKPVG
;
A
#
# COMPACT_ATOMS: atom_id res chain seq x y z
N MET A 1 3.97 -24.74 -7.10
CA MET A 1 2.67 -25.43 -7.00
C MET A 1 2.89 -26.93 -7.08
N SER A 2 2.14 -27.72 -6.32
CA SER A 2 2.17 -29.20 -6.41
C SER A 2 1.77 -29.65 -7.82
N ARG A 3 2.43 -30.69 -8.34
CA ARG A 3 2.04 -31.30 -9.60
C ARG A 3 1.11 -32.47 -9.33
N VAL A 4 0.00 -32.57 -10.08
CA VAL A 4 -1.03 -33.59 -9.93
C VAL A 4 -1.00 -34.48 -11.16
N PHE A 5 -0.95 -35.79 -10.96
CA PHE A 5 -0.90 -36.80 -12.01
C PHE A 5 -2.06 -37.77 -11.82
N LEU A 6 -2.76 -38.10 -12.90
CA LEU A 6 -3.66 -39.25 -12.94
C LEU A 6 -2.84 -40.50 -13.26
N ALA A 7 -2.97 -41.51 -12.42
CA ALA A 7 -2.26 -42.78 -12.54
C ALA A 7 -3.23 -43.95 -12.39
N ARG A 8 -2.78 -45.17 -12.72
CA ARG A 8 -3.51 -46.43 -12.49
C ARG A 8 -2.74 -47.26 -11.48
N ASP A 9 -3.41 -47.63 -10.42
CA ASP A 9 -2.94 -48.62 -9.47
C ASP A 9 -2.97 -49.99 -10.14
N LEU A 10 -1.79 -50.58 -10.39
CA LEU A 10 -1.68 -51.84 -11.15
C LEU A 10 -2.08 -53.07 -10.35
N GLU A 11 -2.06 -52.98 -9.03
CA GLU A 11 -2.44 -54.10 -8.16
C GLU A 11 -3.96 -54.20 -7.97
N LEU A 12 -4.61 -53.03 -7.84
CA LEU A 12 -6.06 -52.92 -7.57
C LEU A 12 -6.87 -52.51 -8.82
N ASP A 13 -6.20 -52.36 -9.94
CA ASP A 13 -6.76 -51.98 -11.23
C ASP A 13 -7.74 -50.76 -11.20
N ARG A 14 -7.35 -49.74 -10.44
CA ARG A 14 -8.19 -48.51 -10.23
C ARG A 14 -7.41 -47.24 -10.55
N LYS A 15 -8.15 -46.21 -10.94
CA LYS A 15 -7.60 -44.86 -11.12
C LYS A 15 -7.26 -44.25 -9.75
N ILE A 16 -6.07 -43.64 -9.64
CA ILE A 16 -5.61 -42.91 -8.46
C ILE A 16 -5.02 -41.57 -8.90
N VAL A 17 -4.97 -40.64 -7.99
CA VAL A 17 -4.28 -39.36 -8.15
C VAL A 17 -2.99 -39.38 -7.35
N ILE A 18 -1.87 -39.04 -8.00
CA ILE A 18 -0.58 -38.84 -7.37
C ILE A 18 -0.32 -37.35 -7.30
N LYS A 19 -0.13 -36.81 -6.11
CA LYS A 19 0.21 -35.41 -5.90
C LYS A 19 1.65 -35.30 -5.41
N VAL A 20 2.49 -34.62 -6.23
CA VAL A 20 3.93 -34.47 -6.01
C VAL A 20 4.20 -33.10 -5.43
N LEU A 21 4.95 -33.02 -4.35
CA LEU A 21 5.36 -31.76 -3.74
C LEU A 21 6.47 -31.09 -4.57
N PRO A 22 6.53 -29.74 -4.57
CA PRO A 22 7.57 -28.99 -5.27
C PRO A 22 8.99 -29.40 -4.76
N PRO A 23 9.99 -29.51 -5.64
CA PRO A 23 11.35 -29.87 -5.26
C PRO A 23 11.98 -28.92 -4.23
N GLU A 24 11.62 -27.65 -4.27
CA GLU A 24 12.10 -26.62 -3.36
C GLU A 24 11.68 -26.90 -1.89
N LEU A 25 10.61 -27.64 -1.70
CA LEU A 25 10.12 -28.07 -0.38
C LEU A 25 10.70 -29.42 0.03
N SER A 26 11.08 -30.25 -0.92
CA SER A 26 11.66 -31.61 -0.64
C SER A 26 13.00 -31.52 0.07
N GLY A 27 13.83 -30.50 -0.19
CA GLY A 27 15.13 -30.30 0.46
C GLY A 27 15.06 -29.77 1.90
N ALA A 28 13.93 -29.18 2.29
CA ALA A 28 13.72 -28.54 3.59
C ALA A 28 12.92 -29.43 4.58
N VAL A 29 12.23 -30.47 4.08
CA VAL A 29 11.33 -31.33 4.86
C VAL A 29 11.96 -32.71 5.06
N SER A 30 12.15 -33.16 6.31
CA SER A 30 12.53 -34.56 6.54
C SER A 30 11.36 -35.47 6.13
N VAL A 31 11.68 -36.55 5.39
CA VAL A 31 10.72 -37.58 4.90
C VAL A 31 9.86 -38.13 6.05
N ASP A 32 10.46 -38.33 7.22
CA ASP A 32 9.79 -38.90 8.40
C ASP A 32 8.79 -37.91 9.02
N ARG A 33 9.05 -36.61 8.97
CA ARG A 33 8.13 -35.57 9.44
C ARG A 33 6.94 -35.44 8.50
N PHE A 34 7.17 -35.40 7.19
CA PHE A 34 6.14 -35.42 6.18
C PHE A 34 5.20 -36.62 6.33
N LYS A 35 5.74 -37.83 6.49
CA LYS A 35 4.96 -39.05 6.71
C LYS A 35 4.13 -38.97 7.99
N ARG A 36 4.66 -38.42 9.09
CA ARG A 36 3.94 -38.26 10.36
C ARG A 36 2.75 -37.31 10.26
N GLU A 37 2.94 -36.18 9.62
CA GLU A 37 1.87 -35.18 9.45
C GLU A 37 0.73 -35.71 8.55
N ILE A 38 1.08 -36.41 7.47
CA ILE A 38 0.08 -37.05 6.60
C ILE A 38 -0.62 -38.24 7.27
N GLN A 39 0.06 -39.00 8.14
CA GLN A 39 -0.57 -40.08 8.90
C GLN A 39 -1.76 -39.59 9.75
N VAL A 40 -1.74 -38.38 10.25
CA VAL A 40 -2.88 -37.80 11.00
C VAL A 40 -4.07 -37.63 10.04
N SER A 41 -3.85 -37.07 8.86
CA SER A 41 -4.89 -36.89 7.83
C SER A 41 -5.39 -38.20 7.24
N ALA A 42 -4.51 -39.19 7.10
CA ALA A 42 -4.87 -40.53 6.60
C ALA A 42 -5.82 -41.33 7.54
N ARG A 43 -5.96 -40.89 8.80
CA ARG A 43 -6.90 -41.51 9.75
C ARG A 43 -8.33 -40.98 9.61
N LEU A 44 -8.54 -39.88 8.83
CA LEU A 44 -9.86 -39.35 8.61
C LEU A 44 -10.66 -40.23 7.66
N GLN A 45 -11.77 -40.79 8.16
CA GLN A 45 -12.70 -41.64 7.39
C GLN A 45 -14.09 -41.03 7.47
N HIS A 46 -14.53 -40.35 6.42
CA HIS A 46 -15.83 -39.68 6.36
C HIS A 46 -16.33 -39.65 4.91
N PRO A 47 -17.64 -39.81 4.63
CA PRO A 47 -18.17 -39.86 3.25
C PRO A 47 -17.88 -38.58 2.43
N HIS A 48 -17.63 -37.42 3.10
CA HIS A 48 -17.34 -36.16 2.43
C HIS A 48 -15.86 -35.72 2.56
N ILE A 49 -14.95 -36.68 2.87
CA ILE A 49 -13.48 -36.44 2.90
C ILE A 49 -12.81 -37.39 1.91
N VAL A 50 -11.99 -36.86 1.01
CA VAL A 50 -11.15 -37.69 0.13
C VAL A 50 -10.01 -38.28 0.96
N PRO A 51 -9.95 -39.62 1.15
CA PRO A 51 -8.93 -40.21 2.00
C PRO A 51 -7.56 -40.20 1.31
N VAL A 52 -6.48 -40.09 2.11
CA VAL A 52 -5.12 -40.34 1.63
C VAL A 52 -4.87 -41.85 1.63
N LEU A 53 -4.43 -42.40 0.51
CA LEU A 53 -4.13 -43.85 0.37
C LEU A 53 -2.71 -44.16 0.83
N THR A 54 -1.70 -43.43 0.32
CA THR A 54 -0.30 -43.63 0.68
C THR A 54 0.45 -42.30 0.69
N ALA A 55 1.52 -42.23 1.50
CA ALA A 55 2.50 -41.14 1.47
C ALA A 55 3.90 -41.74 1.41
N ALA A 56 4.68 -41.35 0.43
CA ALA A 56 5.99 -41.91 0.17
C ALA A 56 6.97 -40.88 -0.43
N SER A 57 8.21 -41.33 -0.63
CA SER A 57 9.24 -40.62 -1.37
C SER A 57 9.86 -41.51 -2.46
N ALA A 58 10.14 -40.87 -3.60
CA ALA A 58 10.91 -41.48 -4.68
C ALA A 58 12.17 -40.62 -4.89
N GLY A 59 13.33 -41.09 -4.33
CA GLY A 59 14.50 -40.24 -4.15
C GLY A 59 14.14 -39.03 -3.29
N ASP A 60 14.49 -37.84 -3.76
CA ASP A 60 14.19 -36.54 -3.08
C ASP A 60 12.77 -36.03 -3.34
N ILE A 61 11.93 -36.75 -4.07
CA ILE A 61 10.57 -36.32 -4.44
C ILE A 61 9.56 -36.89 -3.45
N LEU A 62 8.90 -36.00 -2.69
CA LEU A 62 7.82 -36.37 -1.78
C LEU A 62 6.48 -36.36 -2.52
N TYR A 63 5.68 -37.41 -2.32
CA TYR A 63 4.36 -37.52 -2.93
C TYR A 63 3.38 -38.25 -2.02
N TYR A 64 2.09 -38.02 -2.29
CA TYR A 64 1.02 -38.84 -1.71
C TYR A 64 -0.01 -39.21 -2.76
N THR A 65 -0.79 -40.24 -2.47
CA THR A 65 -1.80 -40.75 -3.38
C THR A 65 -3.19 -40.68 -2.75
N MET A 66 -4.20 -40.49 -3.58
CA MET A 66 -5.61 -40.44 -3.18
C MET A 66 -6.47 -41.08 -4.27
N PRO A 67 -7.72 -41.53 -3.97
CA PRO A 67 -8.62 -42.04 -4.99
C PRO A 67 -8.89 -40.93 -6.05
N PHE A 68 -9.06 -41.37 -7.28
CA PHE A 68 -9.63 -40.52 -8.32
C PHE A 68 -11.13 -40.32 -8.05
N VAL A 69 -11.55 -39.07 -7.89
CA VAL A 69 -12.95 -38.69 -7.76
C VAL A 69 -13.46 -38.32 -9.15
N ASP A 70 -14.48 -39.05 -9.64
CA ASP A 70 -15.11 -38.75 -10.92
C ASP A 70 -16.04 -37.56 -10.76
N GLY A 71 -15.74 -36.47 -11.47
CA GLY A 71 -16.44 -35.19 -11.32
C GLY A 71 -15.57 -33.99 -11.65
N GLU A 72 -15.96 -32.82 -11.17
CA GLU A 72 -15.20 -31.56 -11.35
C GLU A 72 -14.95 -30.88 -10.00
N SER A 73 -13.93 -29.99 -9.94
CA SER A 73 -13.78 -29.15 -8.75
C SER A 73 -14.87 -28.06 -8.69
N LEU A 74 -15.20 -27.61 -7.48
CA LEU A 74 -16.10 -26.47 -7.28
C LEU A 74 -15.58 -25.22 -7.98
N GLY A 75 -14.24 -25.02 -8.01
CA GLY A 75 -13.61 -23.92 -8.74
C GLY A 75 -13.88 -23.97 -10.25
N ALA A 76 -13.80 -25.16 -10.86
CA ALA A 76 -14.16 -25.36 -12.26
C ALA A 76 -15.65 -25.08 -12.51
N ARG A 77 -16.53 -25.53 -11.60
CA ARG A 77 -17.97 -25.28 -11.67
C ARG A 77 -18.28 -23.78 -11.62
N ILE A 78 -17.74 -23.05 -10.62
CA ILE A 78 -17.93 -21.60 -10.48
C ILE A 78 -17.39 -20.86 -11.71
N SER A 79 -16.19 -21.20 -12.17
CA SER A 79 -15.59 -20.58 -13.36
C SER A 79 -16.43 -20.77 -14.63
N ARG A 80 -17.16 -21.89 -14.74
CA ARG A 80 -17.98 -22.22 -15.91
C ARG A 80 -19.35 -21.60 -15.87
N VAL A 81 -20.02 -21.56 -14.71
CA VAL A 81 -21.43 -21.15 -14.60
C VAL A 81 -21.66 -19.86 -13.84
N GLY A 82 -20.63 -19.31 -13.18
CA GLY A 82 -20.73 -18.15 -12.28
C GLY A 82 -21.44 -18.51 -10.97
N ALA A 83 -22.39 -17.66 -10.54
CA ALA A 83 -23.15 -17.89 -9.32
C ALA A 83 -24.00 -19.17 -9.39
N LEU A 84 -23.98 -19.95 -8.32
CA LEU A 84 -24.78 -21.18 -8.21
C LEU A 84 -26.15 -20.91 -7.59
N PRO A 85 -27.17 -21.70 -7.91
CA PRO A 85 -28.46 -21.65 -7.23
C PRO A 85 -28.31 -21.84 -5.70
N ALA A 86 -29.08 -21.11 -4.90
CA ALA A 86 -28.98 -21.18 -3.45
C ALA A 86 -29.17 -22.61 -2.89
N ALA A 87 -30.03 -23.41 -3.51
CA ALA A 87 -30.25 -24.81 -3.11
C ALA A 87 -28.98 -25.67 -3.28
N ASP A 88 -28.25 -25.49 -4.40
CA ASP A 88 -27.01 -26.21 -4.68
C ASP A 88 -25.91 -25.74 -3.70
N CYS A 89 -25.84 -24.42 -3.46
CA CYS A 89 -24.92 -23.86 -2.46
C CYS A 89 -25.13 -24.46 -1.08
N ILE A 90 -26.39 -24.53 -0.63
CA ILE A 90 -26.76 -25.12 0.68
C ILE A 90 -26.37 -26.61 0.74
N SER A 91 -26.57 -27.35 -0.34
CA SER A 91 -26.18 -28.78 -0.40
C SER A 91 -24.67 -28.95 -0.29
N ILE A 92 -23.89 -28.25 -1.12
CA ILE A 92 -22.42 -28.29 -1.14
C ILE A 92 -21.84 -27.84 0.20
N LEU A 93 -22.37 -26.74 0.78
CA LEU A 93 -21.95 -26.24 2.09
C LEU A 93 -22.22 -27.27 3.20
N ARG A 94 -23.39 -27.90 3.19
CA ARG A 94 -23.75 -28.91 4.20
C ARG A 94 -22.74 -30.07 4.22
N ASP A 95 -22.35 -30.58 3.07
CA ASP A 95 -21.40 -31.68 2.93
C ASP A 95 -19.99 -31.24 3.37
N ALA A 96 -19.53 -30.06 2.93
CA ALA A 96 -18.24 -29.49 3.30
C ALA A 96 -18.17 -29.19 4.83
N ILE A 97 -19.23 -28.64 5.43
CA ILE A 97 -19.30 -28.37 6.87
C ILE A 97 -19.25 -29.70 7.65
N ARG A 98 -19.95 -30.76 7.23
CA ARG A 98 -19.87 -32.07 7.86
C ARG A 98 -18.48 -32.67 7.83
N ALA A 99 -17.76 -32.52 6.70
CA ALA A 99 -16.37 -32.92 6.59
C ALA A 99 -15.48 -32.17 7.57
N LEU A 100 -15.62 -30.83 7.66
CA LEU A 100 -14.85 -30.01 8.62
C LEU A 100 -15.20 -30.33 10.07
N ALA A 101 -16.48 -30.49 10.41
CA ALA A 101 -16.91 -30.84 11.76
C ALA A 101 -16.29 -32.18 12.21
N TYR A 102 -16.26 -33.17 11.32
CA TYR A 102 -15.59 -34.44 11.60
C TYR A 102 -14.09 -34.26 11.83
N ALA A 103 -13.38 -33.57 10.94
CA ALA A 103 -11.94 -33.36 11.05
C ALA A 103 -11.57 -32.56 12.31
N HIS A 104 -12.29 -31.51 12.63
CA HIS A 104 -12.07 -30.66 13.80
C HIS A 104 -12.23 -31.45 15.12
N ARG A 105 -13.24 -32.34 15.24
CA ARG A 105 -13.39 -33.27 16.38
C ARG A 105 -12.21 -34.23 16.54
N HIS A 106 -11.48 -34.51 15.44
CA HIS A 106 -10.28 -35.33 15.47
C HIS A 106 -8.98 -34.52 15.58
N GLY A 107 -9.09 -33.23 15.89
CA GLY A 107 -7.94 -32.33 16.08
C GLY A 107 -7.23 -31.93 14.77
N VAL A 108 -7.87 -32.13 13.61
CA VAL A 108 -7.31 -31.78 12.30
C VAL A 108 -7.95 -30.52 11.76
N VAL A 109 -7.14 -29.49 11.51
CA VAL A 109 -7.53 -28.24 10.86
C VAL A 109 -7.01 -28.26 9.43
N HIS A 110 -7.84 -27.90 8.45
CA HIS A 110 -7.52 -28.02 7.02
C HIS A 110 -6.49 -26.97 6.57
N ARG A 111 -6.72 -25.70 6.91
CA ARG A 111 -5.85 -24.53 6.65
C ARG A 111 -5.68 -24.09 5.19
N ASP A 112 -6.28 -24.79 4.22
CA ASP A 112 -6.28 -24.41 2.78
C ASP A 112 -7.61 -24.74 2.12
N ILE A 113 -8.73 -24.36 2.75
CA ILE A 113 -10.06 -24.51 2.16
C ILE A 113 -10.21 -23.51 1.02
N LYS A 114 -10.53 -24.02 -0.17
CA LYS A 114 -10.76 -23.25 -1.41
C LYS A 114 -11.60 -24.07 -2.39
N PRO A 115 -12.20 -23.46 -3.41
CA PRO A 115 -13.05 -24.15 -4.37
C PRO A 115 -12.35 -25.31 -5.08
N ASP A 116 -11.04 -25.21 -5.35
CA ASP A 116 -10.29 -26.29 -6.03
C ASP A 116 -10.10 -27.55 -5.16
N ASN A 117 -10.21 -27.39 -3.83
CA ASN A 117 -10.10 -28.50 -2.87
C ASN A 117 -11.47 -29.10 -2.49
N ILE A 118 -12.54 -28.64 -3.11
CA ILE A 118 -13.90 -29.22 -2.98
C ILE A 118 -14.25 -29.87 -4.31
N LEU A 119 -14.35 -31.19 -4.32
CA LEU A 119 -14.67 -31.98 -5.51
C LEU A 119 -16.15 -32.31 -5.51
N LEU A 120 -16.79 -32.12 -6.65
CA LEU A 120 -18.22 -32.40 -6.86
C LEU A 120 -18.33 -33.71 -7.65
N SER A 121 -18.91 -34.73 -7.03
CA SER A 121 -19.14 -36.04 -7.65
C SER A 121 -20.62 -36.39 -7.52
N GLU A 122 -21.29 -36.62 -8.64
CA GLU A 122 -22.72 -36.87 -8.70
C GLU A 122 -23.52 -35.87 -7.82
N ASP A 123 -24.11 -36.33 -6.69
CA ASP A 123 -24.92 -35.49 -5.80
C ASP A 123 -24.23 -35.10 -4.50
N SER A 124 -22.90 -35.27 -4.37
CA SER A 124 -22.15 -35.00 -3.13
C SER A 124 -20.91 -34.14 -3.34
N ALA A 125 -20.54 -33.36 -2.33
CA ALA A 125 -19.29 -32.65 -2.26
C ALA A 125 -18.30 -33.38 -1.34
N LEU A 126 -17.04 -33.45 -1.77
CA LEU A 126 -15.95 -34.07 -1.04
C LEU A 126 -14.84 -33.05 -0.85
N VAL A 127 -14.29 -32.95 0.37
CA VAL A 127 -13.15 -32.08 0.67
C VAL A 127 -11.85 -32.89 0.58
N ALA A 128 -10.92 -32.42 -0.24
CA ALA A 128 -9.61 -33.03 -0.47
C ALA A 128 -8.50 -32.22 0.23
N ASP A 129 -7.32 -32.84 0.38
CA ASP A 129 -6.08 -32.20 0.84
C ASP A 129 -6.04 -31.74 2.31
N PHE A 130 -6.69 -32.43 3.23
CA PHE A 130 -6.64 -32.15 4.66
C PHE A 130 -5.20 -32.18 5.23
N GLY A 131 -4.82 -31.15 6.01
CA GLY A 131 -3.63 -31.11 6.88
C GLY A 131 -2.28 -30.99 6.19
N ILE A 132 -2.21 -30.96 4.86
CA ILE A 132 -0.94 -30.94 4.10
C ILE A 132 -0.24 -29.58 4.21
N ALA A 133 -0.99 -28.50 4.33
CA ALA A 133 -0.43 -27.15 4.51
C ALA A 133 0.40 -27.04 5.80
N LYS A 134 0.03 -27.75 6.87
CA LYS A 134 0.79 -27.80 8.13
C LYS A 134 2.10 -28.55 7.99
N ALA A 135 2.10 -29.66 7.25
CA ALA A 135 3.31 -30.45 6.98
C ALA A 135 4.37 -29.61 6.26
N VAL A 136 3.95 -28.73 5.38
CA VAL A 136 4.82 -27.85 4.59
C VAL A 136 5.30 -26.64 5.41
N SER A 137 4.41 -25.98 6.20
CA SER A 137 4.77 -24.82 7.03
C SER A 137 5.71 -25.16 8.17
N ALA A 138 5.47 -26.27 8.86
CA ALA A 138 6.31 -26.73 9.97
C ALA A 138 7.73 -27.10 9.54
N ALA A 139 7.96 -27.36 8.26
CA ALA A 139 9.25 -27.66 7.68
C ALA A 139 10.09 -26.40 7.38
N ALA A 140 9.44 -25.28 7.10
CA ALA A 140 10.11 -24.01 6.84
C ALA A 140 10.70 -23.34 8.11
N GLU A 141 10.25 -23.75 9.30
CA GLU A 141 10.69 -23.17 10.59
C GLU A 141 12.03 -23.72 11.12
N THR A 142 12.54 -24.83 10.60
CA THR A 142 13.78 -25.51 11.10
C THR A 142 15.02 -25.30 10.25
N GLY A 143 14.94 -24.64 9.10
CA GLY A 143 16.09 -24.27 8.25
C GLY A 143 16.65 -22.91 8.65
N SER A 144 17.87 -22.89 9.19
CA SER A 144 18.67 -21.73 9.55
C SER A 144 18.51 -20.51 8.63
N GLY A 145 17.94 -19.41 9.13
CA GLY A 145 18.38 -18.06 8.80
C GLY A 145 18.01 -17.46 7.45
N LEU A 146 17.08 -18.03 6.67
CA LEU A 146 16.53 -17.35 5.47
C LEU A 146 14.99 -17.39 5.52
N THR A 147 14.41 -16.40 6.19
CA THR A 147 13.06 -15.95 5.88
C THR A 147 13.08 -15.32 4.48
N THR A 148 13.05 -16.17 3.46
CA THR A 148 12.78 -15.72 2.09
C THR A 148 11.33 -15.29 2.06
N VAL A 149 11.10 -14.00 2.17
CA VAL A 149 9.83 -13.33 1.88
C VAL A 149 9.45 -13.71 0.44
N GLY A 150 8.50 -14.64 0.29
CA GLY A 150 8.04 -15.05 -1.04
C GLY A 150 7.40 -16.41 -1.17
N VAL A 151 7.53 -17.33 -0.21
CA VAL A 151 6.84 -18.64 -0.25
C VAL A 151 5.67 -18.61 0.73
N SER A 152 4.58 -17.97 0.35
CA SER A 152 3.29 -18.15 0.99
C SER A 152 2.77 -19.55 0.64
N VAL A 153 2.77 -20.44 1.62
CA VAL A 153 2.13 -21.76 1.51
C VAL A 153 0.62 -21.57 1.62
N GLY A 154 -0.06 -21.53 0.50
CA GLY A 154 -1.52 -21.37 0.38
C GLY A 154 -1.93 -20.36 -0.69
N THR A 155 -3.18 -20.47 -1.15
CA THR A 155 -3.76 -19.49 -2.08
C THR A 155 -4.26 -18.29 -1.27
N PRO A 156 -3.68 -17.07 -1.38
CA PRO A 156 -4.02 -15.92 -0.52
C PRO A 156 -5.52 -15.54 -0.54
N ALA A 157 -6.24 -15.98 -1.58
CA ALA A 157 -7.63 -15.62 -1.81
C ALA A 157 -8.63 -16.09 -0.73
N TYR A 158 -8.35 -17.19 -0.02
CA TYR A 158 -9.30 -17.76 0.97
C TYR A 158 -8.71 -17.79 2.39
N MET A 159 -7.54 -17.19 2.56
CA MET A 159 -6.78 -17.25 3.81
C MET A 159 -7.45 -16.40 4.89
N ALA A 160 -7.62 -16.95 6.09
CA ALA A 160 -8.18 -16.20 7.22
C ALA A 160 -7.23 -15.07 7.67
N PRO A 161 -7.76 -13.98 8.27
CA PRO A 161 -6.96 -12.85 8.75
C PRO A 161 -5.79 -13.27 9.64
N GLU A 162 -6.03 -14.13 10.63
CA GLU A 162 -5.04 -14.64 11.57
C GLU A 162 -3.96 -15.50 10.89
N GLN A 163 -4.33 -16.28 9.86
CA GLN A 163 -3.36 -17.02 9.03
C GLN A 163 -2.48 -16.05 8.23
N SER A 164 -3.10 -15.02 7.65
CA SER A 164 -2.40 -13.99 6.86
C SER A 164 -1.42 -13.18 7.71
N MET A 165 -1.69 -13.04 9.01
CA MET A 165 -0.81 -12.36 9.97
C MET A 165 0.27 -13.28 10.55
N GLY A 166 0.25 -14.60 10.25
CA GLY A 166 1.18 -15.57 10.80
C GLY A 166 0.99 -15.81 12.30
N ASP A 167 -0.25 -15.69 12.80
CA ASP A 167 -0.56 -15.94 14.21
C ASP A 167 -0.29 -17.41 14.57
N PRO A 168 0.55 -17.74 15.56
CA PRO A 168 0.81 -19.11 15.97
C PRO A 168 -0.42 -19.81 16.58
N ALA A 169 -1.44 -19.06 17.03
CA ALA A 169 -2.66 -19.56 17.64
C ALA A 169 -3.80 -19.87 16.65
N VAL A 170 -3.50 -19.95 15.34
CA VAL A 170 -4.50 -20.30 14.30
C VAL A 170 -5.16 -21.65 14.61
N ASP A 171 -6.47 -21.63 14.83
CA ASP A 171 -7.30 -22.81 15.12
C ASP A 171 -8.30 -23.14 13.99
N HIS A 172 -9.27 -24.01 14.26
CA HIS A 172 -10.27 -24.49 13.30
C HIS A 172 -11.24 -23.40 12.80
N ARG A 173 -11.31 -22.22 13.46
CA ARG A 173 -12.13 -21.09 12.99
C ARG A 173 -11.57 -20.41 11.73
N ALA A 174 -10.31 -20.69 11.40
CA ALA A 174 -9.74 -20.30 10.12
C ALA A 174 -10.39 -21.04 8.94
N ASP A 175 -10.72 -22.33 9.10
CA ASP A 175 -11.45 -23.10 8.08
C ASP A 175 -12.89 -22.58 7.90
N ILE A 176 -13.54 -22.13 8.98
CA ILE A 176 -14.88 -21.53 8.95
C ILE A 176 -14.86 -20.23 8.13
N TYR A 177 -13.83 -19.39 8.33
CA TYR A 177 -13.65 -18.18 7.53
C TYR A 177 -13.44 -18.50 6.05
N ALA A 178 -12.53 -19.44 5.75
CA ALA A 178 -12.23 -19.84 4.38
C ALA A 178 -13.47 -20.42 3.67
N LEU A 179 -14.25 -21.25 4.36
CA LEU A 179 -15.51 -21.79 3.83
C LEU A 179 -16.56 -20.67 3.66
N GLY A 180 -16.57 -19.65 4.51
CA GLY A 180 -17.38 -18.43 4.34
C GLY A 180 -17.04 -17.69 3.06
N ALA A 181 -15.74 -17.59 2.71
CA ALA A 181 -15.29 -16.98 1.45
C ALA A 181 -15.71 -17.80 0.23
N VAL A 182 -15.60 -19.13 0.31
CA VAL A 182 -16.09 -20.06 -0.71
C VAL A 182 -17.62 -19.94 -0.87
N ALA A 183 -18.37 -19.88 0.23
CA ALA A 183 -19.82 -19.70 0.21
C ALA A 183 -20.25 -18.39 -0.45
N TYR A 184 -19.53 -17.30 -0.14
CA TYR A 184 -19.75 -16.01 -0.78
C TYR A 184 -19.56 -16.09 -2.29
N GLU A 185 -18.48 -16.73 -2.73
CA GLU A 185 -18.15 -16.88 -4.15
C GLU A 185 -19.15 -17.78 -4.88
N MET A 186 -19.56 -18.92 -4.29
CA MET A 186 -20.62 -19.76 -4.85
C MET A 186 -21.91 -19.01 -5.08
N LEU A 187 -22.34 -18.23 -4.09
CA LEU A 187 -23.62 -17.51 -4.12
C LEU A 187 -23.61 -16.31 -5.07
N THR A 188 -22.47 -15.61 -5.18
CA THR A 188 -22.38 -14.36 -5.96
C THR A 188 -21.67 -14.52 -7.30
N GLY A 189 -21.01 -15.65 -7.53
CA GLY A 189 -20.12 -15.85 -8.69
C GLY A 189 -18.82 -15.03 -8.62
N LEU A 190 -18.58 -14.33 -7.53
CA LEU A 190 -17.42 -13.44 -7.35
C LEU A 190 -16.82 -13.65 -5.97
N HIS A 191 -15.51 -13.72 -5.92
CA HIS A 191 -14.79 -13.73 -4.65
C HIS A 191 -15.12 -12.48 -3.79
N PRO A 192 -15.20 -12.55 -2.44
CA PRO A 192 -15.52 -11.41 -1.56
C PRO A 192 -14.69 -10.15 -1.84
N PHE A 193 -13.43 -10.35 -2.22
CA PHE A 193 -12.46 -9.31 -2.54
C PHE A 193 -11.92 -9.44 -3.97
N ALA A 194 -12.78 -9.79 -4.93
CA ALA A 194 -12.40 -9.94 -6.34
C ALA A 194 -11.70 -8.70 -6.93
N GLY A 195 -10.83 -8.93 -7.93
CA GLY A 195 -10.12 -7.85 -8.64
C GLY A 195 -8.89 -7.28 -7.92
N ARG A 196 -8.36 -7.99 -6.92
CA ARG A 196 -7.20 -7.56 -6.11
C ARG A 196 -5.94 -8.36 -6.46
N THR A 197 -4.77 -7.73 -6.31
CA THR A 197 -3.50 -8.44 -6.34
C THR A 197 -3.37 -9.36 -5.11
N PRO A 198 -2.50 -10.39 -5.13
CA PRO A 198 -2.31 -11.27 -3.98
C PRO A 198 -2.02 -10.53 -2.67
N GLN A 199 -1.21 -9.47 -2.70
CA GLN A 199 -0.91 -8.66 -1.51
C GLN A 199 -2.11 -7.83 -1.05
N GLN A 200 -2.86 -7.26 -1.98
CA GLN A 200 -4.11 -6.55 -1.68
C GLN A 200 -5.19 -7.49 -1.16
N MET A 201 -5.23 -8.72 -1.66
CA MET A 201 -6.13 -9.76 -1.18
C MET A 201 -5.85 -10.10 0.28
N ILE A 202 -4.59 -10.31 0.64
CA ILE A 202 -4.17 -10.53 2.04
C ILE A 202 -4.60 -9.34 2.90
N ALA A 203 -4.32 -8.11 2.47
CA ALA A 203 -4.73 -6.92 3.21
C ALA A 203 -6.25 -6.80 3.37
N ALA A 204 -7.02 -7.15 2.33
CA ALA A 204 -8.48 -7.12 2.37
C ALA A 204 -9.04 -8.18 3.33
N HIS A 205 -8.45 -9.38 3.38
CA HIS A 205 -8.80 -10.39 4.37
C HIS A 205 -8.58 -9.91 5.80
N ILE A 206 -7.55 -9.12 6.06
CA ILE A 206 -7.24 -8.62 7.40
C ILE A 206 -8.18 -7.49 7.83
N VAL A 207 -8.47 -6.51 6.95
CA VAL A 207 -9.10 -5.25 7.40
C VAL A 207 -10.44 -4.91 6.73
N GLU A 208 -10.75 -5.47 5.56
CA GLU A 208 -11.89 -5.01 4.77
C GLU A 208 -13.13 -5.86 5.03
N VAL A 209 -14.27 -5.20 5.25
CA VAL A 209 -15.57 -5.87 5.34
C VAL A 209 -16.08 -6.14 3.93
N PRO A 210 -16.43 -7.39 3.57
CA PRO A 210 -16.97 -7.70 2.26
C PRO A 210 -18.32 -7.00 2.02
N VAL A 211 -18.64 -6.73 0.76
CA VAL A 211 -19.98 -6.24 0.38
C VAL A 211 -21.00 -7.31 0.74
N HIS A 212 -22.12 -6.92 1.39
CA HIS A 212 -23.14 -7.88 1.81
C HIS A 212 -23.70 -8.64 0.59
N PRO A 213 -23.78 -9.99 0.62
CA PRO A 213 -24.20 -10.79 -0.54
C PRO A 213 -25.58 -10.40 -1.11
N SER A 214 -26.54 -10.05 -0.23
CA SER A 214 -27.89 -9.61 -0.66
C SER A 214 -27.88 -8.31 -1.47
N SER A 215 -26.82 -7.48 -1.36
CA SER A 215 -26.65 -6.29 -2.20
C SER A 215 -26.28 -6.66 -3.65
N ARG A 216 -25.72 -7.85 -3.87
CA ARG A 216 -25.36 -8.37 -5.19
C ARG A 216 -26.47 -9.24 -5.79
N ILE A 217 -27.13 -10.02 -4.94
CA ILE A 217 -28.23 -10.93 -5.31
C ILE A 217 -29.42 -10.68 -4.39
N PRO A 218 -30.32 -9.76 -4.76
CA PRO A 218 -31.48 -9.40 -3.93
C PRO A 218 -32.45 -10.54 -3.65
N SER A 219 -32.43 -11.61 -4.43
CA SER A 219 -33.25 -12.79 -4.23
C SER A 219 -32.66 -13.82 -3.27
N MET A 220 -31.47 -13.55 -2.71
CA MET A 220 -30.80 -14.45 -1.76
C MET A 220 -31.56 -14.52 -0.43
N PRO A 221 -31.69 -15.72 0.17
CA PRO A 221 -32.24 -15.85 1.51
C PRO A 221 -31.41 -15.05 2.53
N GLU A 222 -32.04 -14.17 3.28
CA GLU A 222 -31.37 -13.27 4.22
C GLU A 222 -30.60 -14.04 5.31
N GLY A 223 -31.15 -15.17 5.79
CA GLY A 223 -30.46 -16.03 6.78
C GLY A 223 -29.17 -16.62 6.24
N LEU A 224 -29.11 -16.97 4.95
CA LEU A 224 -27.91 -17.49 4.30
C LEU A 224 -26.87 -16.39 4.11
N ALA A 225 -27.29 -15.21 3.69
CA ALA A 225 -26.42 -14.06 3.57
C ALA A 225 -25.79 -13.64 4.92
N THR A 226 -26.60 -13.63 5.98
CA THR A 226 -26.16 -13.33 7.36
C THR A 226 -25.13 -14.35 7.86
N LEU A 227 -25.38 -15.66 7.65
CA LEU A 227 -24.43 -16.72 8.01
C LEU A 227 -23.08 -16.53 7.31
N VAL A 228 -23.10 -16.27 5.99
CA VAL A 228 -21.88 -16.04 5.21
C VAL A 228 -21.10 -14.83 5.74
N MET A 229 -21.77 -13.73 6.03
CA MET A 229 -21.12 -12.53 6.58
C MET A 229 -20.55 -12.78 7.98
N ARG A 230 -21.26 -13.56 8.83
CA ARG A 230 -20.77 -13.95 10.15
C ARG A 230 -19.51 -14.84 10.05
N CYS A 231 -19.44 -15.76 9.08
CA CYS A 231 -18.22 -16.54 8.83
C CYS A 231 -17.03 -15.64 8.42
N LEU A 232 -17.29 -14.54 7.70
CA LEU A 232 -16.29 -13.59 7.22
C LEU A 232 -15.90 -12.50 8.22
N GLU A 233 -16.35 -12.60 9.49
CA GLU A 233 -15.92 -11.70 10.58
C GLU A 233 -14.41 -11.79 10.78
N LYS A 234 -13.78 -10.63 10.99
CA LYS A 234 -12.31 -10.53 11.12
C LYS A 234 -11.83 -11.10 12.44
N ASP A 235 -12.60 -10.87 13.51
CA ASP A 235 -12.37 -11.43 14.82
C ASP A 235 -12.87 -12.88 14.88
N PRO A 236 -12.01 -13.89 15.11
CA PRO A 236 -12.42 -15.29 15.21
C PRO A 236 -13.50 -15.55 16.26
N LEU A 237 -13.58 -14.72 17.32
CA LEU A 237 -14.59 -14.87 18.39
C LEU A 237 -16.01 -14.49 17.94
N LYS A 238 -16.14 -13.76 16.83
CA LYS A 238 -17.45 -13.35 16.29
C LYS A 238 -18.00 -14.32 15.23
N ARG A 239 -17.19 -15.26 14.77
CA ARG A 239 -17.59 -16.29 13.81
C ARG A 239 -18.42 -17.38 14.51
N PRO A 240 -19.08 -18.29 13.79
CA PRO A 240 -19.51 -19.56 14.37
C PRO A 240 -18.32 -20.24 15.06
N GLN A 241 -18.50 -20.67 16.31
CA GLN A 241 -17.36 -21.18 17.09
C GLN A 241 -17.00 -22.61 16.75
N THR A 242 -17.90 -23.35 16.11
CA THR A 242 -17.66 -24.72 15.63
C THR A 242 -18.32 -24.91 14.27
N ALA A 243 -17.83 -25.91 13.50
CA ALA A 243 -18.49 -26.31 12.26
C ALA A 243 -19.91 -26.90 12.52
N ASP A 244 -20.14 -27.51 13.67
CA ASP A 244 -21.49 -27.98 14.06
C ASP A 244 -22.45 -26.79 14.30
N GLU A 245 -22.01 -25.68 14.90
CA GLU A 245 -22.79 -24.43 15.00
C GLU A 245 -23.10 -23.84 13.61
N MET A 246 -22.10 -23.78 12.74
CA MET A 246 -22.31 -23.32 11.35
C MET A 246 -23.33 -24.19 10.60
N LEU A 247 -23.33 -25.50 10.80
CA LEU A 247 -24.28 -26.42 10.21
C LEU A 247 -25.71 -26.16 10.71
N ALA A 248 -25.90 -25.98 12.00
CA ALA A 248 -27.18 -25.68 12.59
C ALA A 248 -27.80 -24.36 12.08
N GLU A 249 -26.97 -23.34 11.90
CA GLU A 249 -27.40 -22.05 11.32
C GLU A 249 -27.77 -22.19 9.82
N LEU A 250 -26.98 -22.97 9.05
CA LEU A 250 -27.28 -23.25 7.66
C LEU A 250 -28.65 -23.97 7.50
N ASP A 251 -28.91 -24.97 8.34
CA ASP A 251 -30.17 -25.72 8.32
C ASP A 251 -31.38 -24.85 8.77
N SER A 252 -31.16 -23.94 9.71
CA SER A 252 -32.16 -22.94 10.12
C SER A 252 -32.50 -21.98 8.98
N ALA A 253 -31.48 -21.45 8.30
CA ALA A 253 -31.66 -20.58 7.14
C ALA A 253 -32.42 -21.28 6.00
N ALA A 254 -32.10 -22.55 5.73
CA ALA A 254 -32.77 -23.37 4.71
C ALA A 254 -34.25 -23.70 5.06
N THR A 255 -34.58 -23.85 6.35
CA THR A 255 -35.94 -24.15 6.82
C THR A 255 -36.84 -22.92 6.74
N SER A 256 -36.31 -21.74 7.05
CA SER A 256 -37.04 -20.46 6.97
C SER A 256 -37.51 -20.15 5.54
N GLU A 257 -36.75 -20.58 4.54
CA GLU A 257 -37.10 -20.43 3.12
C GLU A 257 -38.29 -21.30 2.72
N ARG A 258 -38.37 -22.54 3.21
CA ARG A 258 -39.50 -23.45 2.94
C ARG A 258 -40.83 -22.94 3.52
N VAL A 259 -40.79 -22.34 4.69
CA VAL A 259 -41.95 -21.71 5.34
C VAL A 259 -42.37 -20.44 4.61
N ALA A 260 -41.42 -19.60 4.18
CA ALA A 260 -41.73 -18.38 3.40
C ALA A 260 -42.30 -18.66 2.01
N ALA A 261 -41.90 -19.75 1.36
CA ALA A 261 -42.44 -20.19 0.09
C ALA A 261 -43.88 -20.69 0.19
N THR A 262 -44.24 -21.37 1.28
CA THR A 262 -45.60 -21.84 1.57
C THR A 262 -46.56 -20.70 1.92
N LEU A 263 -46.09 -19.62 2.54
CA LEU A 263 -46.90 -18.45 2.93
C LEU A 263 -47.13 -17.45 1.77
N ARG A 264 -46.38 -17.48 0.70
CA ARG A 264 -46.60 -16.62 -0.48
C ARG A 264 -47.70 -17.06 -1.42
N VAL A 265 -48.35 -18.18 -1.18
CA VAL A 265 -49.47 -18.68 -2.01
C VAL A 265 -50.84 -18.16 -1.53
N SER A 266 -50.94 -17.52 -0.39
CA SER A 266 -52.24 -17.13 0.19
C SER A 266 -52.35 -15.66 0.60
N SER A 267 -52.11 -14.70 -0.30
CA SER A 267 -52.69 -13.35 -0.09
C SER A 267 -52.83 -12.59 -1.43
N ARG A 268 -53.84 -12.99 -2.18
CA ARG A 268 -54.44 -12.13 -3.17
C ARG A 268 -55.65 -11.43 -2.53
N SER A 269 -55.50 -10.20 -2.06
CA SER A 269 -56.63 -9.33 -1.75
C SER A 269 -56.70 -8.18 -2.73
N ARG A 270 -57.84 -8.14 -3.39
CA ARG A 270 -58.32 -7.14 -4.33
C ARG A 270 -58.47 -5.76 -3.68
N GLY A 271 -58.02 -4.73 -4.40
CA GLY A 271 -58.57 -3.42 -4.18
C GLY A 271 -57.60 -2.26 -4.29
N TRP A 272 -57.17 -1.92 -5.49
CA TRP A 272 -56.85 -0.53 -5.90
C TRP A 272 -56.57 -0.45 -7.42
N LYS A 273 -57.62 -0.72 -8.19
CA LYS A 273 -57.57 -0.51 -9.65
C LYS A 273 -58.83 0.25 -10.06
N ARG A 274 -58.83 1.55 -10.03
CA ARG A 274 -59.82 2.38 -10.77
C ARG A 274 -59.43 3.83 -11.03
N ALA A 275 -58.30 4.35 -10.59
CA ALA A 275 -57.93 5.74 -10.80
C ALA A 275 -56.75 6.03 -11.73
N ALA A 276 -56.00 5.00 -12.17
CA ALA A 276 -54.83 5.21 -13.03
C ALA A 276 -55.05 4.77 -14.51
N ALA A 277 -56.24 4.33 -14.86
CA ALA A 277 -56.49 3.71 -16.19
C ALA A 277 -56.75 4.72 -17.32
N GLY A 278 -57.02 5.98 -17.03
CA GLY A 278 -57.38 6.99 -18.05
C GLY A 278 -56.18 7.63 -18.78
N GLY A 279 -55.04 7.79 -18.10
CA GLY A 279 -53.83 8.44 -18.65
C GLY A 279 -52.94 7.50 -19.45
N VAL A 280 -52.92 6.21 -19.08
CA VAL A 280 -52.08 5.19 -19.72
C VAL A 280 -52.65 4.75 -21.06
N ILE A 281 -53.98 4.78 -21.26
CA ILE A 281 -54.64 4.36 -22.48
C ILE A 281 -54.39 5.34 -23.65
N ALA A 282 -54.29 6.64 -23.37
CA ALA A 282 -53.98 7.63 -24.40
C ALA A 282 -52.51 7.54 -24.90
N ILE A 283 -51.57 7.21 -24.01
CA ILE A 283 -50.13 7.01 -24.36
C ILE A 283 -49.97 5.66 -25.10
N LEU A 284 -50.71 4.60 -24.71
CA LEU A 284 -50.64 3.31 -25.36
C LEU A 284 -51.30 3.28 -26.78
N LEU A 285 -52.30 4.13 -27.03
CA LEU A 285 -52.90 4.22 -28.36
C LEU A 285 -52.04 5.02 -29.36
N THR A 286 -51.28 6.02 -28.92
CA THR A 286 -50.33 6.71 -29.79
C THR A 286 -49.05 5.91 -30.02
N ALA A 287 -48.58 5.16 -29.01
CA ALA A 287 -47.45 4.23 -29.14
C ALA A 287 -47.82 2.96 -29.94
N GLY A 288 -49.04 2.45 -29.76
CA GLY A 288 -49.53 1.26 -30.48
C GLY A 288 -49.70 1.49 -31.98
N GLY A 289 -50.09 2.71 -32.43
CA GLY A 289 -50.18 3.08 -33.84
C GLY A 289 -48.79 3.11 -34.53
N ALA A 290 -47.76 3.55 -33.83
CA ALA A 290 -46.38 3.56 -34.38
C ALA A 290 -45.75 2.15 -34.43
N LEU A 291 -46.11 1.28 -33.47
CA LEU A 291 -45.62 -0.09 -33.38
C LEU A 291 -46.24 -1.06 -34.41
N ALA A 292 -47.48 -0.77 -34.90
CA ALA A 292 -48.16 -1.63 -35.88
C ALA A 292 -47.51 -1.62 -37.26
N PHE A 293 -46.66 -0.64 -37.58
CA PHE A 293 -45.95 -0.50 -38.85
C PHE A 293 -44.44 -0.75 -38.76
N ALA A 294 -43.91 -1.09 -37.58
CA ALA A 294 -42.49 -1.39 -37.40
C ALA A 294 -42.22 -2.88 -37.73
N PRO A 295 -41.06 -3.19 -38.36
CA PRO A 295 -40.64 -4.57 -38.58
C PRO A 295 -40.55 -5.35 -37.27
N ARG A 296 -40.98 -6.60 -37.23
CA ARG A 296 -41.05 -7.44 -35.99
C ARG A 296 -39.72 -7.60 -35.27
N ASP A 297 -38.63 -7.59 -35.99
CA ASP A 297 -37.25 -7.61 -35.46
C ASP A 297 -36.91 -6.36 -34.66
N GLN A 298 -37.36 -5.17 -35.06
CA GLN A 298 -37.17 -3.92 -34.31
C GLN A 298 -37.99 -3.87 -33.03
N ILE A 299 -39.18 -4.44 -33.01
CA ILE A 299 -40.04 -4.52 -31.80
C ILE A 299 -39.42 -5.49 -30.79
N THR A 300 -38.94 -6.65 -31.25
CA THR A 300 -38.25 -7.63 -30.40
C THR A 300 -37.00 -7.04 -29.76
N MET A 301 -36.24 -6.27 -30.54
CA MET A 301 -35.02 -5.60 -30.06
C MET A 301 -35.32 -4.45 -29.09
N ALA A 302 -36.37 -3.65 -29.31
CA ALA A 302 -36.80 -2.59 -28.41
C ALA A 302 -37.27 -3.14 -27.05
N VAL A 303 -38.04 -4.27 -27.07
CA VAL A 303 -38.48 -4.96 -25.84
C VAL A 303 -37.29 -5.58 -25.08
N ALA A 304 -36.30 -6.12 -25.79
CA ALA A 304 -35.08 -6.64 -25.19
C ALA A 304 -34.24 -5.52 -24.53
N LEU A 305 -34.17 -4.32 -25.16
CA LEU A 305 -33.48 -3.15 -24.61
C LEU A 305 -34.20 -2.55 -23.39
N MET A 306 -35.54 -2.57 -23.36
CA MET A 306 -36.31 -2.10 -22.18
C MET A 306 -36.20 -3.04 -20.97
N ARG A 307 -35.78 -4.29 -21.16
CA ARG A 307 -35.55 -5.28 -20.09
C ARG A 307 -34.12 -5.36 -19.63
N ARG A 308 -33.19 -4.60 -20.24
CA ARG A 308 -31.78 -4.56 -19.83
C ARG A 308 -31.63 -3.66 -18.62
N ASP A 309 -31.16 -4.23 -17.53
CA ASP A 309 -30.59 -3.46 -16.42
C ASP A 309 -29.35 -2.70 -16.92
N ALA A 310 -29.20 -1.43 -16.51
CA ALA A 310 -28.03 -0.65 -16.87
C ALA A 310 -26.76 -1.39 -16.44
N ALA A 311 -25.88 -1.69 -17.38
CA ALA A 311 -24.64 -2.41 -17.09
C ALA A 311 -23.84 -1.65 -16.04
N THR A 312 -23.41 -2.33 -14.98
CA THR A 312 -22.55 -1.75 -13.96
C THR A 312 -21.18 -1.46 -14.58
N LEU A 313 -20.85 -0.18 -14.75
CA LEU A 313 -19.54 0.22 -15.29
C LEU A 313 -18.44 -0.09 -14.28
N LEU A 314 -17.48 -0.92 -14.65
CA LEU A 314 -16.33 -1.29 -13.84
C LEU A 314 -15.21 -0.23 -14.01
N PRO A 315 -14.75 0.45 -12.94
CA PRO A 315 -13.80 1.55 -13.05
C PRO A 315 -12.42 1.13 -13.56
N ASN A 316 -12.06 -0.15 -13.46
CA ASN A 316 -10.81 -0.72 -13.96
C ASN A 316 -10.94 -1.44 -15.31
N ARG A 317 -12.13 -1.45 -15.92
CA ARG A 317 -12.35 -2.02 -17.24
C ARG A 317 -12.23 -0.93 -18.30
N ILE A 318 -11.36 -1.17 -19.29
CA ILE A 318 -11.04 -0.24 -20.37
C ILE A 318 -11.54 -0.80 -21.70
N ILE A 319 -12.24 0.03 -22.46
CA ILE A 319 -12.54 -0.24 -23.85
C ILE A 319 -11.70 0.66 -24.75
N VAL A 320 -11.05 0.09 -25.77
CA VAL A 320 -10.32 0.83 -26.80
C VAL A 320 -11.21 0.91 -28.03
N THR A 321 -11.65 2.10 -28.40
CA THR A 321 -12.47 2.29 -29.59
C THR A 321 -11.59 2.50 -30.82
N PRO A 322 -12.04 2.08 -32.04
CA PRO A 322 -11.33 2.41 -33.27
C PRO A 322 -11.04 3.91 -33.34
N PHE A 323 -9.80 4.28 -33.71
CA PHE A 323 -9.40 5.67 -33.84
C PHE A 323 -10.03 6.29 -35.08
N GLU A 324 -10.50 7.51 -34.96
CA GLU A 324 -11.05 8.29 -36.07
C GLU A 324 -9.91 8.58 -37.07
N ASN A 325 -10.04 8.09 -38.29
CA ASN A 325 -9.02 8.30 -39.33
C ASN A 325 -9.41 9.49 -40.21
N GLU A 326 -8.72 10.61 -40.02
CA GLU A 326 -8.93 11.87 -40.73
C GLU A 326 -7.82 12.12 -41.78
N THR A 327 -7.04 11.09 -42.16
CA THR A 327 -5.93 11.25 -43.13
C THR A 327 -6.40 11.49 -44.57
N GLY A 328 -7.62 11.07 -44.91
CA GLY A 328 -8.16 11.13 -46.26
C GLY A 328 -7.47 10.16 -47.26
N ASP A 329 -6.52 9.34 -46.79
CA ASP A 329 -5.78 8.40 -47.63
C ASP A 329 -6.40 6.99 -47.55
N PRO A 330 -6.96 6.44 -48.66
CA PRO A 330 -7.54 5.10 -48.70
C PRO A 330 -6.54 3.99 -48.27
N LYS A 331 -5.27 4.14 -48.48
CA LYS A 331 -4.22 3.18 -48.10
C LYS A 331 -4.07 3.08 -46.57
N LEU A 332 -4.50 4.10 -45.84
CA LEU A 332 -4.44 4.17 -44.39
C LEU A 332 -5.82 3.90 -43.72
N ALA A 333 -6.85 3.50 -44.50
CA ALA A 333 -8.21 3.36 -44.02
C ALA A 333 -8.36 2.41 -42.79
N SER A 334 -7.58 1.34 -42.74
CA SER A 334 -7.60 0.37 -41.64
C SER A 334 -6.76 0.79 -40.41
N LEU A 335 -6.00 1.90 -40.49
CA LEU A 335 -5.02 2.27 -39.47
C LEU A 335 -5.68 2.53 -38.09
N GLY A 336 -6.89 3.10 -38.10
CA GLY A 336 -7.63 3.38 -36.84
C GLY A 336 -8.09 2.11 -36.13
N THR A 337 -8.52 1.10 -36.85
CA THR A 337 -8.88 -0.20 -36.29
C THR A 337 -7.63 -0.93 -35.81
N MET A 338 -6.56 -0.91 -36.60
CA MET A 338 -5.29 -1.54 -36.24
C MET A 338 -4.67 -0.91 -34.99
N ALA A 339 -4.74 0.43 -34.86
CA ALA A 339 -4.30 1.14 -33.65
C ALA A 339 -5.05 0.67 -32.40
N ALA A 340 -6.38 0.54 -32.49
CA ALA A 340 -7.22 0.10 -31.39
C ALA A 340 -6.92 -1.36 -30.98
N ASP A 341 -6.77 -2.25 -31.95
CA ASP A 341 -6.48 -3.67 -31.74
C ASP A 341 -5.10 -3.86 -31.06
N TRP A 342 -4.07 -3.23 -31.61
CA TRP A 342 -2.73 -3.28 -31.03
C TRP A 342 -2.67 -2.70 -29.61
N LEU A 343 -3.37 -1.58 -29.37
CA LEU A 343 -3.48 -0.99 -28.04
C LEU A 343 -4.22 -1.88 -27.07
N ALA A 344 -5.35 -2.47 -27.49
CA ALA A 344 -6.12 -3.37 -26.65
C ALA A 344 -5.27 -4.59 -26.25
N GLN A 345 -4.55 -5.19 -27.20
CA GLN A 345 -3.64 -6.30 -26.93
C GLN A 345 -2.50 -5.89 -26.00
N ALA A 346 -1.86 -4.76 -26.26
CA ALA A 346 -0.72 -4.28 -25.48
C ALA A 346 -1.11 -3.93 -24.04
N LEU A 347 -2.30 -3.36 -23.82
CA LEU A 347 -2.81 -3.02 -22.48
C LEU A 347 -3.08 -4.24 -21.60
N THR A 348 -3.22 -5.45 -22.16
CA THR A 348 -3.35 -6.68 -21.35
C THR A 348 -2.10 -6.97 -20.51
N SER A 349 -0.96 -6.38 -20.84
CA SER A 349 0.28 -6.47 -20.06
C SER A 349 0.25 -5.63 -18.78
N VAL A 350 -0.69 -4.69 -18.65
CA VAL A 350 -0.79 -3.82 -17.46
C VAL A 350 -1.61 -4.54 -16.39
N GLY A 351 -0.97 -4.79 -15.25
CA GLY A 351 -1.65 -5.43 -14.11
C GLY A 351 -2.77 -4.57 -13.52
N GLY A 352 -3.83 -5.22 -13.07
CA GLY A 352 -4.94 -4.55 -12.36
C GLY A 352 -6.01 -3.92 -13.26
N ILE A 353 -5.86 -3.96 -14.58
CA ILE A 353 -6.88 -3.51 -15.52
C ILE A 353 -7.50 -4.69 -16.29
N GLU A 354 -8.76 -4.53 -16.67
CA GLU A 354 -9.48 -5.45 -17.53
C GLU A 354 -9.71 -4.77 -18.89
N VAL A 355 -9.22 -5.37 -19.96
CA VAL A 355 -9.32 -4.78 -21.30
C VAL A 355 -10.39 -5.52 -22.09
N VAL A 356 -11.35 -4.78 -22.64
CA VAL A 356 -12.34 -5.33 -23.57
C VAL A 356 -11.61 -5.66 -24.88
N ASP A 357 -11.64 -6.92 -25.27
CA ASP A 357 -11.00 -7.36 -26.50
C ASP A 357 -11.57 -6.68 -27.76
N ALA A 358 -10.75 -6.57 -28.79
CA ALA A 358 -11.11 -5.85 -30.02
C ALA A 358 -12.31 -6.47 -30.74
N ARG A 359 -12.47 -7.80 -30.68
CA ARG A 359 -13.61 -8.50 -31.33
C ARG A 359 -14.91 -8.17 -30.60
N THR A 360 -14.90 -8.20 -29.25
CA THR A 360 -16.06 -7.79 -28.44
C THR A 360 -16.39 -6.32 -28.70
N THR A 361 -15.38 -5.44 -28.82
CA THR A 361 -15.59 -4.02 -29.16
C THR A 361 -16.26 -3.82 -30.51
N LEU A 362 -15.87 -4.58 -31.55
CA LEU A 362 -16.46 -4.52 -32.88
C LEU A 362 -17.89 -5.03 -32.89
N VAL A 363 -18.16 -6.21 -32.28
CA VAL A 363 -19.50 -6.80 -32.17
C VAL A 363 -20.45 -5.88 -31.39
N SER A 364 -20.01 -5.34 -30.27
CA SER A 364 -20.78 -4.37 -29.47
C SER A 364 -21.04 -3.09 -30.28
N GLY A 365 -20.08 -2.66 -31.10
CA GLY A 365 -20.27 -1.54 -32.04
C GLY A 365 -21.40 -1.77 -33.02
N GLU A 366 -21.48 -2.94 -33.64
CA GLU A 366 -22.58 -3.29 -34.55
C GLU A 366 -23.94 -3.34 -33.83
N VAL A 367 -23.97 -3.84 -32.59
CA VAL A 367 -25.19 -3.86 -31.75
C VAL A 367 -25.64 -2.42 -31.46
N VAL A 368 -24.71 -1.54 -31.01
CA VAL A 368 -25.00 -0.14 -30.73
C VAL A 368 -25.48 0.61 -31.96
N ASP A 369 -24.91 0.33 -33.13
CA ASP A 369 -25.28 1.00 -34.39
C ASP A 369 -26.67 0.55 -34.92
N ARG A 370 -27.15 -0.63 -34.53
CA ARG A 370 -28.49 -1.16 -34.86
C ARG A 370 -29.61 -0.65 -33.94
N ILE A 371 -29.26 0.05 -32.81
CA ILE A 371 -30.26 0.59 -31.88
C ILE A 371 -31.08 1.69 -32.59
N PRO A 372 -32.42 1.56 -32.68
CA PRO A 372 -33.27 2.55 -33.37
C PRO A 372 -33.37 3.87 -32.55
N TRP A 373 -33.51 4.99 -33.25
CA TRP A 373 -33.93 6.24 -32.63
C TRP A 373 -35.41 6.09 -32.12
N PRO A 374 -35.81 6.53 -30.90
CA PRO A 374 -35.09 7.43 -29.98
C PRO A 374 -34.23 6.75 -28.89
N PHE A 375 -34.05 5.42 -28.91
CA PHE A 375 -33.34 4.64 -27.88
C PHE A 375 -31.82 4.69 -28.03
N ARG A 376 -31.32 5.20 -29.13
CA ARG A 376 -29.88 5.34 -29.40
C ARG A 376 -29.27 6.47 -28.57
N SER A 377 -28.24 6.18 -27.80
CA SER A 377 -27.43 7.21 -27.11
C SER A 377 -26.82 8.16 -28.15
N ARG A 378 -26.90 9.47 -27.89
CA ARG A 378 -26.26 10.49 -28.74
C ARG A 378 -24.72 10.36 -28.75
N ASN A 379 -24.15 9.67 -27.75
CA ASN A 379 -22.71 9.43 -27.64
C ASN A 379 -22.43 7.94 -27.86
N ARG A 380 -21.87 7.59 -29.03
CA ARG A 380 -21.52 6.22 -29.42
C ARG A 380 -20.50 5.60 -28.45
N GLN A 381 -19.54 6.36 -27.96
CA GLN A 381 -18.52 5.87 -27.03
C GLN A 381 -19.13 5.49 -25.68
N LYS A 382 -20.08 6.29 -25.20
CA LYS A 382 -20.84 5.98 -23.99
C LYS A 382 -21.70 4.73 -24.16
N ALA A 383 -22.37 4.60 -25.29
CA ALA A 383 -23.18 3.40 -25.58
C ALA A 383 -22.33 2.12 -25.65
N LEU A 384 -21.14 2.18 -26.24
CA LEU A 384 -20.18 1.08 -26.27
C LEU A 384 -19.68 0.71 -24.87
N ALA A 385 -19.39 1.70 -24.03
CA ALA A 385 -18.96 1.48 -22.66
C ALA A 385 -20.08 0.83 -21.81
N GLU A 386 -21.32 1.28 -21.97
CA GLU A 386 -22.49 0.68 -21.31
C GLU A 386 -22.73 -0.75 -21.77
N GLU A 387 -22.54 -1.06 -23.07
CA GLU A 387 -22.68 -2.39 -23.61
C GLU A 387 -21.63 -3.37 -23.09
N THR A 388 -20.40 -2.89 -22.90
CA THR A 388 -19.25 -3.70 -22.48
C THR A 388 -18.98 -3.65 -20.99
N GLY A 389 -19.69 -2.79 -20.24
CA GLY A 389 -19.44 -2.55 -18.82
C GLY A 389 -18.13 -1.83 -18.54
N ALA A 390 -17.53 -1.17 -19.53
CA ALA A 390 -16.25 -0.46 -19.35
C ALA A 390 -16.45 0.87 -18.63
N GLY A 391 -15.66 1.13 -17.58
CA GLY A 391 -15.64 2.41 -16.86
C GLY A 391 -14.79 3.48 -17.53
N ILE A 392 -13.87 3.07 -18.41
CA ILE A 392 -12.94 3.95 -19.11
C ILE A 392 -12.99 3.70 -20.61
N VAL A 393 -13.01 4.78 -21.39
CA VAL A 393 -12.93 4.75 -22.85
C VAL A 393 -11.60 5.34 -23.29
N LEU A 394 -10.80 4.54 -24.01
CA LEU A 394 -9.63 5.00 -24.73
C LEU A 394 -10.02 5.20 -26.20
N SER A 395 -9.85 6.41 -26.71
CA SER A 395 -10.19 6.79 -28.08
C SER A 395 -9.09 7.70 -28.67
N GLY A 396 -9.06 7.85 -29.98
CA GLY A 396 -8.07 8.69 -30.61
C GLY A 396 -8.43 9.16 -32.01
N ARG A 397 -7.55 9.98 -32.58
CA ARG A 397 -7.63 10.50 -33.93
C ARG A 397 -6.29 10.34 -34.64
N ILE A 398 -6.36 10.06 -35.92
CA ILE A 398 -5.21 9.94 -36.81
C ILE A 398 -5.40 10.96 -37.94
N TYR A 399 -4.43 11.84 -38.10
CA TYR A 399 -4.44 12.82 -39.17
C TYR A 399 -3.05 12.95 -39.83
N ARG A 400 -3.03 13.45 -41.05
CA ARG A 400 -1.83 13.66 -41.81
C ARG A 400 -1.45 15.14 -41.82
N ASP A 401 -0.17 15.44 -41.60
CA ASP A 401 0.40 16.77 -41.67
C ASP A 401 1.65 16.71 -42.60
N GLY A 402 1.45 17.06 -43.86
CA GLY A 402 2.47 16.86 -44.89
C GLY A 402 2.85 15.40 -45.08
N ASP A 403 4.14 15.07 -44.88
CA ASP A 403 4.66 13.69 -44.90
C ASP A 403 4.69 13.02 -43.53
N SER A 404 4.10 13.65 -42.50
CA SER A 404 4.03 13.12 -41.15
C SER A 404 2.62 12.65 -40.85
N LEU A 405 2.56 11.46 -40.23
CA LEU A 405 1.36 10.94 -39.56
C LEU A 405 1.35 11.42 -38.11
N ARG A 406 0.23 11.94 -37.65
CA ARG A 406 0.04 12.34 -36.25
C ARG A 406 -1.10 11.58 -35.62
N ILE A 407 -0.87 11.00 -34.45
CA ILE A 407 -1.86 10.22 -33.73
C ILE A 407 -2.04 10.84 -32.34
N GLN A 408 -3.28 11.19 -32.02
CA GLN A 408 -3.69 11.63 -30.68
C GLN A 408 -4.54 10.58 -30.02
N ALA A 409 -4.26 10.25 -28.76
CA ALA A 409 -5.10 9.39 -27.94
C ALA A 409 -5.58 10.15 -26.70
N ARG A 410 -6.75 9.73 -26.17
CA ARG A 410 -7.35 10.31 -24.99
C ARG A 410 -8.05 9.24 -24.16
N MET A 411 -8.02 9.40 -22.87
CA MET A 411 -8.69 8.56 -21.90
C MET A 411 -9.83 9.35 -21.24
N SER A 412 -11.04 8.80 -21.24
CA SER A 412 -12.24 9.45 -20.73
C SER A 412 -12.99 8.54 -19.78
N ASP A 413 -13.60 9.11 -18.74
CA ASP A 413 -14.55 8.42 -17.88
C ASP A 413 -15.84 8.09 -18.68
N ALA A 414 -16.23 6.84 -18.70
CA ALA A 414 -17.35 6.37 -19.50
C ALA A 414 -18.70 6.91 -19.05
N LYS A 415 -18.88 7.10 -17.75
CA LYS A 415 -20.14 7.55 -17.14
C LYS A 415 -20.40 9.03 -17.39
N SER A 416 -19.40 9.87 -17.12
CA SER A 416 -19.52 11.34 -17.21
C SER A 416 -19.08 11.90 -18.57
N GLY A 417 -18.31 11.15 -19.36
CA GLY A 417 -17.65 11.64 -20.58
C GLY A 417 -16.49 12.61 -20.29
N LYS A 418 -16.12 12.81 -19.02
CA LYS A 418 -15.04 13.69 -18.63
C LYS A 418 -13.70 13.16 -19.11
N LEU A 419 -12.90 14.04 -19.70
CA LEU A 419 -11.52 13.72 -20.05
C LEU A 419 -10.71 13.44 -18.78
N LEU A 420 -10.20 12.22 -18.64
CA LEU A 420 -9.30 11.83 -17.57
C LEU A 420 -7.86 12.21 -17.90
N ARG A 421 -7.45 11.94 -19.15
CA ARG A 421 -6.11 12.28 -19.63
C ARG A 421 -6.09 12.46 -21.16
N ALA A 422 -5.43 13.50 -21.65
CA ALA A 422 -4.99 13.61 -23.03
C ALA A 422 -3.55 13.10 -23.11
N LEU A 423 -3.26 12.19 -24.03
CA LEU A 423 -1.92 11.66 -24.22
C LEU A 423 -1.15 12.53 -25.22
N THR A 424 0.17 12.62 -25.05
CA THR A 424 1.03 13.38 -25.97
C THR A 424 0.92 12.84 -27.40
N THR A 425 0.73 13.72 -28.37
CA THR A 425 0.65 13.38 -29.79
C THR A 425 1.91 12.67 -30.24
N VAL A 426 1.74 11.51 -30.86
CA VAL A 426 2.83 10.77 -31.49
C VAL A 426 2.88 11.15 -32.97
N SER A 427 4.08 11.38 -33.50
CA SER A 427 4.26 11.71 -34.90
C SER A 427 5.43 10.97 -35.52
N GLY A 428 5.31 10.66 -36.80
CA GLY A 428 6.35 10.02 -37.60
C GLY A 428 6.01 9.96 -39.08
N PRO A 429 6.87 9.43 -39.92
CA PRO A 429 6.68 9.46 -41.37
C PRO A 429 5.50 8.61 -41.84
N VAL A 430 4.71 9.12 -42.78
CA VAL A 430 3.59 8.38 -43.42
C VAL A 430 4.04 7.07 -44.05
N SER A 431 5.30 7.00 -44.49
CA SER A 431 5.91 5.79 -45.08
C SER A 431 6.15 4.66 -44.09
N ALA A 432 6.10 4.93 -42.75
CA ALA A 432 6.36 3.94 -41.70
C ALA A 432 5.28 3.99 -40.60
N PRO A 433 3.98 3.78 -40.90
CA PRO A 433 2.88 3.94 -39.96
C PRO A 433 2.96 2.97 -38.76
N THR A 434 3.53 1.79 -38.95
CA THR A 434 3.73 0.80 -37.88
C THR A 434 4.67 1.30 -36.79
N GLN A 435 5.73 2.02 -37.15
CA GLN A 435 6.64 2.62 -36.14
C GLN A 435 5.93 3.68 -35.31
N VAL A 436 5.01 4.44 -35.91
CA VAL A 436 4.22 5.44 -35.19
C VAL A 436 3.24 4.75 -34.23
N LEU A 437 2.64 3.63 -34.63
CA LEU A 437 1.78 2.81 -33.77
C LEU A 437 2.56 2.17 -32.62
N ASP A 438 3.77 1.67 -32.85
CA ASP A 438 4.62 1.13 -31.78
C ASP A 438 4.99 2.19 -30.74
N GLN A 439 5.26 3.41 -31.19
CA GLN A 439 5.51 4.54 -30.29
C GLN A 439 4.24 4.92 -29.51
N LEU A 440 3.09 4.95 -30.17
CA LEU A 440 1.78 5.15 -29.52
C LEU A 440 1.55 4.11 -28.43
N ASN A 441 1.74 2.83 -28.75
CA ASN A 441 1.54 1.73 -27.82
C ASN A 441 2.39 1.87 -26.57
N ARG A 442 3.71 2.04 -26.74
CA ARG A 442 4.64 2.19 -25.59
C ARG A 442 4.22 3.32 -24.66
N ARG A 443 3.90 4.49 -25.21
CA ARG A 443 3.47 5.65 -24.41
C ARG A 443 2.11 5.46 -23.78
N THR A 444 1.14 4.93 -24.52
CA THR A 444 -0.22 4.73 -24.03
C THR A 444 -0.26 3.73 -22.89
N ILE A 445 0.42 2.59 -23.01
CA ILE A 445 0.50 1.56 -21.96
C ILE A 445 1.06 2.16 -20.67
N ALA A 446 2.18 2.88 -20.75
CA ALA A 446 2.82 3.50 -19.59
C ALA A 446 1.92 4.56 -18.92
N ASN A 447 1.23 5.37 -19.73
CA ASN A 447 0.31 6.39 -19.23
C ASN A 447 -0.96 5.80 -18.62
N VAL A 448 -1.49 4.73 -19.20
CA VAL A 448 -2.64 4.01 -18.61
C VAL A 448 -2.23 3.35 -17.30
N ALA A 449 -1.06 2.68 -17.27
CA ALA A 449 -0.53 2.10 -16.04
C ALA A 449 -0.38 3.14 -14.93
N GLN A 450 0.18 4.30 -15.26
CA GLN A 450 0.31 5.43 -14.31
C GLN A 450 -1.06 5.96 -13.85
N ALA A 451 -2.02 6.11 -14.74
CA ALA A 451 -3.34 6.63 -14.41
C ALA A 451 -4.19 5.67 -13.57
N MET A 452 -3.97 4.36 -13.72
CA MET A 452 -4.70 3.31 -13.01
C MET A 452 -4.03 2.89 -11.71
N ASP A 453 -2.78 3.31 -11.48
CA ASP A 453 -2.06 2.97 -10.26
C ASP A 453 -2.62 3.76 -9.07
N THR A 454 -3.26 3.04 -8.14
CA THR A 454 -3.84 3.62 -6.93
C THR A 454 -2.79 4.08 -5.92
N ILE A 455 -1.57 3.53 -5.98
CA ILE A 455 -0.43 3.93 -5.15
C ILE A 455 0.13 5.26 -5.66
N ALA A 456 0.18 5.39 -6.98
CA ALA A 456 0.63 6.58 -7.67
C ALA A 456 -0.50 7.59 -7.96
N SER A 457 -1.66 7.47 -7.29
CA SER A 457 -2.77 8.39 -7.45
C SER A 457 -2.30 9.83 -7.19
N GLY A 458 -2.33 10.67 -8.23
CA GLY A 458 -1.76 12.02 -8.21
C GLY A 458 -0.50 12.20 -9.06
N LEU A 459 0.18 11.12 -9.48
CA LEU A 459 1.25 11.20 -10.48
C LEU A 459 0.75 11.64 -11.88
N GLY A 460 -0.56 11.75 -12.08
CA GLY A 460 -1.16 12.25 -13.33
C GLY A 460 -0.73 13.66 -13.73
N THR A 461 -0.11 14.42 -12.83
CA THR A 461 0.43 15.77 -13.04
C THR A 461 1.95 15.80 -13.21
N TYR A 462 2.60 14.64 -13.16
CA TYR A 462 4.01 14.45 -13.50
C TYR A 462 4.21 14.19 -14.99
N SER A 463 5.45 14.26 -15.44
CA SER A 463 5.80 14.02 -16.85
C SER A 463 5.40 12.61 -17.29
N GLU A 464 4.99 12.51 -18.55
CA GLU A 464 4.58 11.24 -19.13
C GLU A 464 5.75 10.26 -19.20
N PRO A 465 5.58 9.03 -18.71
CA PRO A 465 6.63 8.03 -18.83
C PRO A 465 6.83 7.59 -20.29
N PRO A 466 8.07 7.42 -20.75
CA PRO A 466 8.36 7.04 -22.12
C PRO A 466 8.02 5.58 -22.42
N SER A 467 8.05 4.71 -21.41
CA SER A 467 7.76 3.29 -21.50
C SER A 467 7.23 2.75 -20.18
N LEU A 468 6.57 1.58 -20.22
CA LEU A 468 6.10 0.89 -19.02
C LEU A 468 7.25 0.53 -18.09
N GLU A 469 8.38 0.08 -18.62
CA GLU A 469 9.56 -0.28 -17.82
C GLU A 469 10.14 0.93 -17.06
N ALA A 470 10.28 2.09 -17.71
CA ALA A 470 10.73 3.32 -17.07
C ALA A 470 9.74 3.77 -15.97
N TYR A 471 8.43 3.64 -16.22
CA TYR A 471 7.41 3.90 -15.23
C TYR A 471 7.53 2.97 -14.02
N GLU A 472 7.65 1.64 -14.23
CA GLU A 472 7.78 0.68 -13.15
C GLU A 472 9.01 0.91 -12.28
N GLN A 473 10.16 1.25 -12.89
CA GLN A 473 11.36 1.60 -12.12
C GLN A 473 11.13 2.86 -11.28
N THR A 474 10.49 3.89 -11.84
CA THR A 474 10.15 5.11 -11.11
C THR A 474 9.20 4.80 -9.94
N ARG A 475 8.17 3.99 -10.15
CA ARG A 475 7.21 3.56 -9.11
C ARG A 475 7.91 2.78 -7.99
N ARG A 476 8.81 1.83 -8.35
CA ARG A 476 9.62 1.10 -7.36
C ARG A 476 10.52 2.04 -6.55
N GLY A 477 11.08 3.06 -7.17
CA GLY A 477 11.87 4.09 -6.49
C GLY A 477 11.03 4.89 -5.48
N ILE A 478 9.80 5.25 -5.83
CA ILE A 478 8.86 5.93 -4.93
C ILE A 478 8.49 5.01 -3.75
N GLU A 479 8.11 3.75 -4.00
CA GLU A 479 7.83 2.80 -2.93
C GLU A 479 9.03 2.57 -2.01
N ALA A 480 10.23 2.44 -2.58
CA ALA A 480 11.47 2.29 -1.83
C ALA A 480 11.76 3.51 -0.93
N TYR A 481 11.48 4.72 -1.42
CA TYR A 481 11.59 5.95 -0.63
C TYR A 481 10.67 5.91 0.60
N PHE A 482 9.38 5.58 0.40
CA PHE A 482 8.42 5.52 1.50
C PHE A 482 8.72 4.39 2.51
N ARG A 483 9.32 3.29 2.05
CA ARG A 483 9.79 2.18 2.91
C ARG A 483 11.16 2.42 3.54
N GLN A 484 11.82 3.55 3.22
CA GLN A 484 13.18 3.87 3.65
C GLN A 484 14.22 2.82 3.19
N ASP A 485 14.00 2.24 2.01
CA ASP A 485 14.91 1.26 1.41
C ASP A 485 16.19 1.94 0.88
N THR A 486 17.31 1.24 0.96
CA THR A 486 18.61 1.69 0.44
C THR A 486 18.66 1.75 -1.08
N LEU A 487 17.82 0.99 -1.78
CA LEU A 487 17.80 0.86 -3.26
C LEU A 487 17.07 2.01 -3.97
N VAL A 488 16.56 3.01 -3.26
CA VAL A 488 15.77 4.11 -3.84
C VAL A 488 16.48 4.80 -5.01
N HIS A 489 17.75 5.12 -4.87
CA HIS A 489 18.52 5.80 -5.92
C HIS A 489 18.73 4.91 -7.15
N ALA A 490 19.04 3.62 -6.94
CA ALA A 490 19.26 2.65 -8.01
C ALA A 490 18.02 2.48 -8.92
N TYR A 491 16.81 2.54 -8.36
CA TYR A 491 15.59 2.48 -9.15
C TYR A 491 15.40 3.72 -10.02
N PHE A 492 15.64 4.93 -9.48
CA PHE A 492 15.55 6.16 -10.26
C PHE A 492 16.65 6.25 -11.32
N GLU A 493 17.88 5.88 -10.99
CA GLU A 493 19.00 5.83 -11.95
C GLU A 493 18.71 4.86 -13.10
N ARG A 494 18.10 3.71 -12.82
CA ARG A 494 17.68 2.75 -13.84
C ARG A 494 16.56 3.31 -14.73
N ALA A 495 15.60 4.03 -14.17
CA ALA A 495 14.57 4.71 -14.98
C ALA A 495 15.19 5.77 -15.91
N ILE A 496 16.16 6.54 -15.42
CA ILE A 496 16.89 7.55 -16.20
C ILE A 496 17.72 6.89 -17.30
N ALA A 497 18.34 5.73 -17.03
CA ALA A 497 19.12 4.99 -18.03
C ALA A 497 18.25 4.44 -19.17
N LEU A 498 16.97 4.13 -18.91
CA LEU A 498 16.01 3.72 -19.96
C LEU A 498 15.63 4.89 -20.87
N ASP A 499 15.50 6.10 -20.33
CA ASP A 499 15.29 7.33 -21.09
C ASP A 499 15.74 8.55 -20.27
N SER A 500 16.86 9.15 -20.67
CA SER A 500 17.45 10.33 -20.00
C SER A 500 16.62 11.61 -20.13
N THR A 501 15.58 11.61 -20.98
CA THR A 501 14.64 12.73 -21.13
C THR A 501 13.41 12.62 -20.22
N TYR A 502 13.26 11.52 -19.49
CA TYR A 502 12.18 11.33 -18.52
C TYR A 502 12.45 12.14 -17.25
N ALA A 503 11.75 13.26 -17.09
CA ALA A 503 12.05 14.25 -16.05
C ALA A 503 11.73 13.76 -14.65
N THR A 504 10.60 13.04 -14.44
CA THR A 504 10.14 12.63 -13.13
C THR A 504 11.20 11.89 -12.29
N PRO A 505 11.84 10.79 -12.76
CA PRO A 505 12.85 10.11 -11.95
C PRO A 505 14.09 10.97 -11.68
N VAL A 506 14.43 11.92 -12.55
CA VAL A 506 15.56 12.85 -12.35
C VAL A 506 15.27 13.79 -11.16
N VAL A 507 14.06 14.35 -11.12
CA VAL A 507 13.61 15.24 -10.05
C VAL A 507 13.49 14.48 -8.72
N LEU A 508 12.91 13.27 -8.75
CA LEU A 508 12.77 12.42 -7.55
C LEU A 508 14.13 11.91 -7.05
N LEU A 509 15.10 11.69 -7.94
CA LEU A 509 16.48 11.37 -7.56
C LEU A 509 17.13 12.54 -6.82
N ALA A 510 16.98 13.77 -7.33
CA ALA A 510 17.47 14.96 -6.65
C ALA A 510 16.83 15.12 -5.26
N PHE A 511 15.52 14.97 -5.18
CA PHE A 511 14.76 15.02 -3.93
C PHE A 511 15.23 13.97 -2.92
N SER A 512 15.33 12.69 -3.34
CA SER A 512 15.71 11.60 -2.44
C SER A 512 17.15 11.68 -1.95
N ARG A 513 18.07 12.19 -2.79
CA ARG A 513 19.48 12.44 -2.40
C ARG A 513 19.59 13.56 -1.39
N LEU A 514 18.84 14.66 -1.60
CA LEU A 514 18.79 15.76 -0.65
C LEU A 514 18.37 15.29 0.76
N TYR A 515 17.32 14.47 0.86
CA TYR A 515 16.84 13.93 2.15
C TYR A 515 17.75 12.85 2.76
N ARG A 516 18.83 12.46 2.08
CA ARG A 516 19.88 11.58 2.61
C ARG A 516 21.23 12.29 2.82
N ASP A 517 21.21 13.62 2.86
CA ASP A 517 22.39 14.49 3.00
C ASP A 517 23.43 14.37 1.89
N ASP A 518 23.07 13.77 0.72
CA ASP A 518 23.93 13.66 -0.46
C ASP A 518 23.85 14.92 -1.32
N HIS A 519 24.19 16.08 -0.75
CA HIS A 519 23.93 17.40 -1.37
C HIS A 519 24.63 17.60 -2.71
N GLU A 520 25.88 17.15 -2.88
CA GLU A 520 26.62 17.27 -4.16
C GLU A 520 25.95 16.47 -5.28
N LEU A 521 25.50 15.26 -4.95
CA LEU A 521 24.77 14.41 -5.90
C LEU A 521 23.36 14.94 -6.18
N ALA A 522 22.73 15.57 -5.19
CA ALA A 522 21.45 16.25 -5.41
C ALA A 522 21.60 17.45 -6.36
N GLU A 523 22.64 18.28 -6.22
CA GLU A 523 22.94 19.38 -7.15
C GLU A 523 23.22 18.88 -8.58
N ALA A 524 23.97 17.78 -8.73
CA ALA A 524 24.20 17.18 -10.02
C ALA A 524 22.89 16.74 -10.70
N ALA A 525 21.98 16.14 -9.92
CA ALA A 525 20.67 15.73 -10.41
C ALA A 525 19.78 16.96 -10.74
N VAL A 526 19.82 18.02 -9.94
CA VAL A 526 19.14 19.31 -10.24
C VAL A 526 19.65 19.90 -11.54
N THR A 527 20.99 19.91 -11.76
CA THR A 527 21.58 20.39 -13.02
C THR A 527 21.08 19.59 -14.24
N HIS A 528 20.93 18.28 -14.09
CA HIS A 528 20.31 17.46 -15.14
C HIS A 528 18.82 17.82 -15.32
N ALA A 529 18.07 17.92 -14.24
CA ALA A 529 16.65 18.26 -14.27
C ALA A 529 16.40 19.63 -14.95
N GLN A 530 17.23 20.65 -14.69
CA GLN A 530 17.11 21.97 -15.28
C GLN A 530 17.18 21.96 -16.82
N ARG A 531 17.95 21.04 -17.42
CA ARG A 531 18.01 20.86 -18.89
C ARG A 531 16.69 20.35 -19.47
N LEU A 532 15.88 19.70 -18.65
CA LEU A 532 14.57 19.12 -19.02
C LEU A 532 13.40 20.05 -18.68
N ARG A 533 13.65 21.23 -18.08
CA ARG A 533 12.63 22.09 -17.44
C ARG A 533 11.46 22.45 -18.35
N GLU A 534 11.72 22.74 -19.61
CA GLU A 534 10.65 23.12 -20.57
C GLU A 534 9.73 21.96 -20.93
N ARG A 535 10.23 20.73 -20.81
CA ARG A 535 9.47 19.50 -21.08
C ARG A 535 8.76 18.93 -19.86
N MET A 536 9.01 19.52 -18.68
CA MET A 536 8.45 19.03 -17.43
C MET A 536 6.97 19.31 -17.32
N ALA A 537 6.24 18.36 -16.76
CA ALA A 537 4.89 18.59 -16.26
C ALA A 537 4.87 19.57 -15.07
N PRO A 538 3.72 20.19 -14.74
CA PRO A 538 3.61 21.13 -13.62
C PRO A 538 4.09 20.56 -12.29
N GLY A 539 3.80 19.27 -12.00
CA GLY A 539 4.24 18.59 -10.79
C GLY A 539 5.76 18.50 -10.68
N ASP A 540 6.44 18.06 -11.74
CA ASP A 540 7.90 17.98 -11.77
C ASP A 540 8.56 19.34 -11.61
N ARG A 541 8.02 20.39 -12.26
CA ARG A 541 8.55 21.77 -12.12
C ARG A 541 8.43 22.28 -10.69
N ALA A 542 7.30 22.05 -10.04
CA ALA A 542 7.07 22.49 -8.67
C ALA A 542 7.96 21.71 -7.68
N MET A 543 8.11 20.40 -7.85
CA MET A 543 9.02 19.59 -7.05
C MET A 543 10.49 20.00 -7.27
N LEU A 544 10.92 20.27 -8.50
CA LEU A 544 12.26 20.77 -8.77
C LEU A 544 12.51 22.11 -8.07
N ALA A 545 11.56 23.05 -8.15
CA ALA A 545 11.65 24.34 -7.46
C ALA A 545 11.76 24.18 -5.93
N HIS A 546 11.05 23.20 -5.37
CA HIS A 546 11.16 22.86 -3.95
C HIS A 546 12.57 22.35 -3.60
N VAL A 547 13.12 21.40 -4.37
CA VAL A 547 14.48 20.88 -4.18
C VAL A 547 15.51 22.02 -4.29
N GLU A 548 15.37 22.91 -5.28
CA GLU A 548 16.24 24.07 -5.44
C GLU A 548 16.18 25.02 -4.24
N ALA A 549 14.99 25.25 -3.67
CA ALA A 549 14.82 26.08 -2.47
C ALA A 549 15.47 25.44 -1.23
N MET A 550 15.27 24.14 -1.05
CA MET A 550 15.89 23.36 0.02
C MET A 550 17.44 23.40 -0.07
N LEU A 551 18.00 23.22 -1.28
CA LEU A 551 19.45 23.30 -1.50
C LEU A 551 20.05 24.69 -1.20
N ARG A 552 19.23 25.75 -1.26
CA ARG A 552 19.65 27.09 -0.86
C ARG A 552 19.48 27.35 0.65
N GLY A 553 18.83 26.44 1.39
CA GLY A 553 18.49 26.64 2.80
C GLY A 553 17.37 27.68 3.02
N ASP A 554 16.61 28.02 1.96
CA ASP A 554 15.54 29.02 2.04
C ASP A 554 14.21 28.37 2.48
N GLY A 555 13.94 28.43 3.80
CA GLY A 555 12.76 27.80 4.39
C GLY A 555 11.44 28.38 3.90
N ASP A 556 11.36 29.70 3.69
CA ASP A 556 10.13 30.34 3.19
C ASP A 556 9.88 30.02 1.72
N ALA A 557 10.94 29.98 0.90
CA ALA A 557 10.79 29.52 -0.49
C ALA A 557 10.43 28.03 -0.56
N SER A 558 11.03 27.21 0.31
CA SER A 558 10.71 25.78 0.40
C SER A 558 9.23 25.55 0.74
N LEU A 559 8.68 26.34 1.65
CA LEU A 559 7.27 26.25 2.00
C LEU A 559 6.38 26.70 0.82
N ARG A 560 6.65 27.87 0.23
CA ARG A 560 5.88 28.36 -0.93
C ARG A 560 5.87 27.35 -2.09
N THR A 561 7.03 26.76 -2.40
CA THR A 561 7.15 25.79 -3.50
C THR A 561 6.50 24.45 -3.15
N SER A 562 6.47 24.02 -1.89
CA SER A 562 5.71 22.85 -1.46
C SER A 562 4.19 23.07 -1.59
N GLU A 563 3.69 24.27 -1.29
CA GLU A 563 2.29 24.65 -1.51
C GLU A 563 1.96 24.75 -3.02
N GLU A 564 2.90 25.23 -3.85
CA GLU A 564 2.75 25.20 -5.31
C GLU A 564 2.67 23.76 -5.83
N PHE A 565 3.50 22.86 -5.28
CA PHE A 565 3.43 21.45 -5.59
C PHE A 565 2.08 20.84 -5.21
N LEU A 566 1.52 21.18 -4.04
CA LEU A 566 0.18 20.74 -3.63
C LEU A 566 -0.90 21.25 -4.61
N ARG A 567 -0.80 22.50 -5.06
CA ARG A 567 -1.73 23.06 -6.06
C ARG A 567 -1.59 22.43 -7.44
N ALA A 568 -0.36 22.09 -7.84
CA ALA A 568 -0.08 21.41 -9.10
C ALA A 568 -0.50 19.93 -9.11
N THR A 569 -0.59 19.30 -7.92
CA THR A 569 -0.86 17.87 -7.76
C THR A 569 -2.01 17.59 -6.77
N PRO A 570 -3.23 18.11 -6.98
CA PRO A 570 -4.31 18.09 -5.98
C PRO A 570 -4.81 16.69 -5.61
N GLY A 571 -4.50 15.66 -6.40
CA GLY A 571 -4.86 14.26 -6.10
C GLY A 571 -3.72 13.43 -5.52
N SER A 572 -2.53 14.04 -5.33
CA SER A 572 -1.35 13.33 -4.82
C SER A 572 -1.44 13.10 -3.32
N GLY A 573 -1.21 11.86 -2.88
CA GLY A 573 -1.01 11.56 -1.46
C GLY A 573 0.31 12.10 -0.91
N GLU A 574 1.27 12.42 -1.77
CA GLU A 574 2.61 12.90 -1.41
C GLU A 574 2.62 14.40 -1.10
N SER A 575 1.92 15.21 -1.89
CA SER A 575 1.99 16.67 -1.77
C SER A 575 1.52 17.23 -0.42
N PRO A 576 0.45 16.72 0.25
CA PRO A 576 0.13 17.14 1.61
C PRO A 576 1.21 16.79 2.62
N LEU A 577 1.90 15.64 2.44
CA LEU A 577 3.00 15.24 3.32
C LEU A 577 4.21 16.17 3.17
N LEU A 578 4.52 16.58 1.94
CA LEU A 578 5.62 17.52 1.68
C LEU A 578 5.35 18.88 2.32
N VAL A 579 4.12 19.43 2.15
CA VAL A 579 3.73 20.68 2.81
C VAL A 579 3.79 20.53 4.32
N ALA A 580 3.28 19.43 4.89
CA ALA A 580 3.31 19.18 6.32
C ALA A 580 4.74 19.09 6.88
N SER A 581 5.62 18.38 6.18
CA SER A 581 7.04 18.28 6.54
C SER A 581 7.71 19.66 6.56
N THR A 582 7.55 20.42 5.48
CA THR A 582 8.17 21.75 5.36
C THR A 582 7.56 22.75 6.35
N ALA A 583 6.25 22.67 6.60
CA ALA A 583 5.57 23.50 7.59
C ALA A 583 6.09 23.24 9.00
N LEU A 584 6.29 21.96 9.38
CA LEU A 584 6.91 21.62 10.67
C LEU A 584 8.35 22.11 10.76
N ALA A 585 9.15 21.90 9.71
CA ALA A 585 10.53 22.35 9.65
C ALA A 585 10.65 23.89 9.76
N THR A 586 9.65 24.63 9.30
CA THR A 586 9.59 26.09 9.37
C THR A 586 8.79 26.62 10.58
N GLY A 587 8.49 25.76 11.57
CA GLY A 587 7.82 26.14 12.81
C GLY A 587 6.32 26.47 12.69
N ARG A 588 5.62 25.93 11.65
CA ARG A 588 4.19 26.16 11.36
C ARG A 588 3.34 24.90 11.56
N PRO A 589 3.25 24.34 12.79
CA PRO A 589 2.57 23.07 13.03
C PRO A 589 1.07 23.10 12.77
N ARG A 590 0.41 24.27 12.92
CA ARG A 590 -1.02 24.40 12.61
C ARG A 590 -1.31 24.23 11.12
N LEU A 591 -0.43 24.77 10.26
CA LEU A 591 -0.51 24.58 8.81
C LEU A 591 -0.33 23.09 8.46
N ALA A 592 0.67 22.42 9.03
CA ALA A 592 0.88 20.99 8.84
C ALA A 592 -0.37 20.18 9.19
N LEU A 593 -0.98 20.41 10.35
CA LEU A 593 -2.22 19.75 10.77
C LEU A 593 -3.41 20.06 9.86
N SER A 594 -3.50 21.29 9.33
CA SER A 594 -4.59 21.69 8.43
C SER A 594 -4.57 20.93 7.11
N VAL A 595 -3.40 20.76 6.50
CA VAL A 595 -3.26 20.05 5.22
C VAL A 595 -3.42 18.53 5.39
N LEU A 596 -3.02 17.97 6.53
CA LEU A 596 -3.16 16.53 6.82
C LEU A 596 -4.59 16.12 7.20
N ARG A 597 -5.45 17.04 7.60
CA ARG A 597 -6.85 16.74 8.02
C ARG A 597 -7.64 16.02 6.93
N ASN A 598 -7.38 16.31 5.67
CA ASN A 598 -8.10 15.77 4.53
C ASN A 598 -7.41 14.55 3.90
N VAL A 599 -6.32 14.07 4.50
CA VAL A 599 -5.56 12.90 4.03
C VAL A 599 -6.15 11.63 4.65
N ASP A 600 -6.51 10.65 3.82
CA ASP A 600 -6.88 9.32 4.28
C ASP A 600 -5.61 8.46 4.49
N PRO A 601 -5.23 8.15 5.74
CA PRO A 601 -4.02 7.38 6.02
C PRO A 601 -4.10 5.90 5.59
N ASN A 602 -5.27 5.46 5.12
CA ASN A 602 -5.52 4.09 4.68
C ASN A 602 -5.52 3.95 3.16
N ARG A 603 -5.05 4.95 2.42
CA ARG A 603 -5.00 4.93 0.95
C ARG A 603 -3.64 5.31 0.39
N GLY A 604 -3.32 4.75 -0.78
CA GLY A 604 -2.17 5.13 -1.59
C GLY A 604 -0.82 4.95 -0.86
N LEU A 605 0.06 5.92 -1.02
CA LEU A 605 1.42 5.91 -0.47
C LEU A 605 1.48 5.86 1.07
N HIS A 606 0.42 6.27 1.77
CA HIS A 606 0.35 6.22 3.23
C HIS A 606 0.33 4.79 3.77
N LEU A 607 -0.01 3.81 2.91
CA LEU A 607 0.09 2.39 3.25
C LEU A 607 1.53 1.88 3.35
N ALA A 608 2.46 2.51 2.61
CA ALA A 608 3.84 2.07 2.48
C ALA A 608 4.78 2.65 3.55
N GLY A 609 4.41 3.76 4.20
CA GLY A 609 5.30 4.46 5.14
C GLY A 609 4.57 5.17 6.27
N ALA A 610 5.33 5.50 7.32
CA ALA A 610 4.82 6.08 8.57
C ALA A 610 4.67 7.61 8.55
N PHE A 611 4.94 8.27 7.42
CA PHE A 611 5.07 9.74 7.34
C PHE A 611 3.81 10.50 7.77
N TYR A 612 2.62 10.04 7.36
CA TYR A 612 1.36 10.64 7.81
C TYR A 612 1.24 10.68 9.34
N TRP A 613 1.48 9.52 9.96
CA TRP A 613 1.39 9.38 11.42
C TRP A 613 2.46 10.22 12.12
N PHE A 614 3.67 10.24 11.56
CA PHE A 614 4.79 11.00 12.09
C PHE A 614 4.55 12.52 12.05
N TYR A 615 4.14 13.07 10.91
CA TYR A 615 3.88 14.50 10.79
C TYR A 615 2.64 14.94 11.57
N THR A 616 1.59 14.12 11.61
CA THR A 616 0.39 14.41 12.40
C THR A 616 0.70 14.40 13.90
N ALA A 617 1.37 13.38 14.41
CA ALA A 617 1.75 13.29 15.81
C ALA A 617 2.75 14.39 16.18
N GLY A 618 3.71 14.70 15.30
CA GLY A 618 4.67 15.80 15.47
C GLY A 618 3.97 17.15 15.57
N GLY A 619 3.06 17.47 14.66
CA GLY A 619 2.29 18.71 14.68
C GLY A 619 1.40 18.86 15.91
N LEU A 620 0.78 17.79 16.38
CA LEU A 620 -0.01 17.77 17.63
C LEU A 620 0.90 18.01 18.84
N ARG A 621 2.09 17.39 18.89
CA ARG A 621 3.07 17.62 19.94
C ARG A 621 3.54 19.08 19.96
N GLU A 622 3.92 19.64 18.82
CA GLU A 622 4.37 21.04 18.71
C GLU A 622 3.29 22.06 19.10
N THR A 623 2.02 21.68 19.03
CA THR A 623 0.88 22.50 19.48
C THR A 623 0.43 22.18 20.92
N GLY A 624 1.18 21.37 21.69
CA GLY A 624 0.89 21.03 23.08
C GLY A 624 -0.25 20.03 23.28
N GLN A 625 -0.75 19.38 22.22
CA GLN A 625 -1.86 18.41 22.29
C GLN A 625 -1.33 16.99 22.52
N TYR A 626 -0.62 16.79 23.65
CA TYR A 626 0.17 15.58 23.91
C TYR A 626 -0.64 14.28 23.97
N GLU A 627 -1.87 14.29 24.52
CA GLU A 627 -2.76 13.10 24.53
C GLU A 627 -3.11 12.66 23.10
N LYS A 628 -3.46 13.60 22.23
CA LYS A 628 -3.76 13.29 20.84
C LYS A 628 -2.52 12.85 20.07
N ALA A 629 -1.37 13.47 20.35
CA ALA A 629 -0.10 13.08 19.74
C ALA A 629 0.27 11.64 20.13
N LEU A 630 0.06 11.27 21.38
CA LEU A 630 0.26 9.91 21.91
C LEU A 630 -0.66 8.90 21.22
N ASP A 631 -1.94 9.22 21.08
CA ASP A 631 -2.92 8.35 20.40
C ASP A 631 -2.53 8.12 18.93
N VAL A 632 -2.22 9.18 18.19
CA VAL A 632 -1.79 9.10 16.78
C VAL A 632 -0.47 8.32 16.66
N ALA A 633 0.50 8.55 17.54
CA ALA A 633 1.75 7.81 17.54
C ALA A 633 1.52 6.31 17.82
N ASN A 634 0.63 5.95 18.74
CA ASN A 634 0.25 4.57 19.01
C ASN A 634 -0.46 3.92 17.82
N GLN A 635 -1.33 4.66 17.10
CA GLN A 635 -1.96 4.17 15.87
C GLN A 635 -0.91 3.87 14.81
N GLY A 636 0.04 4.80 14.60
CA GLY A 636 1.15 4.62 13.66
C GLY A 636 2.05 3.43 14.04
N LEU A 637 2.37 3.26 15.32
CA LEU A 637 3.22 2.16 15.82
C LEU A 637 2.54 0.78 15.73
N ARG A 638 1.21 0.69 15.84
CA ARG A 638 0.50 -0.57 15.54
C ARG A 638 0.73 -1.03 14.11
N ARG A 639 0.86 -0.10 13.17
CA ARG A 639 1.09 -0.39 11.75
C ARG A 639 2.56 -0.51 11.38
N PHE A 640 3.40 0.31 12.01
CA PHE A 640 4.84 0.40 11.78
C PHE A 640 5.62 0.23 13.09
N PRO A 641 5.63 -0.97 13.69
CA PRO A 641 6.12 -1.19 15.06
C PRO A 641 7.61 -0.92 15.24
N LYS A 642 8.38 -0.92 14.14
CA LYS A 642 9.83 -0.64 14.16
C LYS A 642 10.17 0.84 13.87
N ASN A 643 9.17 1.71 13.69
CA ASN A 643 9.44 3.12 13.38
C ASN A 643 9.95 3.86 14.61
N SER A 644 11.23 4.23 14.59
CA SER A 644 11.91 4.91 15.70
C SER A 644 11.38 6.32 15.93
N SER A 645 11.09 7.07 14.84
CA SER A 645 10.61 8.45 14.94
C SER A 645 9.26 8.55 15.66
N LEU A 646 8.32 7.65 15.35
CA LEU A 646 7.06 7.56 16.10
C LEU A 646 7.27 7.15 17.56
N SER A 647 8.24 6.27 17.84
CA SER A 647 8.59 5.88 19.21
C SER A 647 9.14 7.06 20.01
N TYR A 648 9.91 7.96 19.38
CA TYR A 648 10.39 9.18 20.04
C TYR A 648 9.24 10.14 20.35
N ILE A 649 8.32 10.41 19.39
CA ILE A 649 7.15 11.26 19.64
C ILE A 649 6.26 10.67 20.74
N LYS A 650 6.04 9.34 20.73
CA LYS A 650 5.33 8.65 21.81
C LYS A 650 5.98 8.91 23.15
N GLY A 651 7.29 8.71 23.26
CA GLY A 651 8.03 8.91 24.51
C GLY A 651 8.03 10.35 24.99
N GLU A 652 8.20 11.31 24.09
CA GLU A 652 8.12 12.74 24.43
C GLU A 652 6.71 13.14 24.89
N SER A 653 5.67 12.58 24.25
CA SER A 653 4.29 12.81 24.69
C SER A 653 4.03 12.22 26.07
N LEU A 654 4.49 10.99 26.35
CA LEU A 654 4.40 10.36 27.67
C LEU A 654 5.12 11.19 28.74
N LEU A 655 6.33 11.73 28.41
CA LEU A 655 7.10 12.60 29.27
C LEU A 655 6.30 13.85 29.65
N MET A 656 5.74 14.54 28.67
CA MET A 656 4.98 15.77 28.89
C MET A 656 3.66 15.55 29.63
N LEU A 657 3.11 14.33 29.60
CA LEU A 657 1.92 13.89 30.33
C LEU A 657 2.25 13.37 31.74
N GLY A 658 3.53 13.28 32.12
CA GLY A 658 3.96 12.74 33.41
C GLY A 658 3.79 11.21 33.53
N ARG A 659 3.60 10.49 32.42
CA ARG A 659 3.40 9.02 32.39
C ARG A 659 4.74 8.29 32.31
N TYR A 660 5.55 8.42 33.38
CA TYR A 660 6.96 7.99 33.38
C TYR A 660 7.14 6.48 33.37
N ASP A 661 6.22 5.71 33.99
CA ASP A 661 6.30 4.25 33.99
C ASP A 661 6.17 3.67 32.59
N GLU A 662 5.27 4.21 31.78
CA GLU A 662 5.10 3.81 30.38
C GLU A 662 6.27 4.25 29.49
N LEU A 663 6.92 5.36 29.83
CA LEU A 663 8.15 5.78 29.16
C LEU A 663 9.30 4.83 29.46
N ASP A 664 9.46 4.42 30.73
CA ASP A 664 10.48 3.45 31.15
C ASP A 664 10.25 2.10 30.42
N GLU A 665 9.00 1.63 30.32
CA GLU A 665 8.63 0.45 29.54
C GLU A 665 8.98 0.60 28.05
N LEU A 666 8.68 1.75 27.45
CA LEU A 666 9.03 2.04 26.04
C LEU A 666 10.55 1.97 25.78
N ILE A 667 11.37 2.39 26.74
CA ILE A 667 12.83 2.34 26.66
C ILE A 667 13.31 0.89 26.77
N GLU A 668 12.79 0.11 27.71
CA GLU A 668 13.19 -1.29 27.94
C GLU A 668 12.77 -2.24 26.81
N ASN A 669 11.63 -1.99 26.15
CA ASN A 669 11.06 -2.84 25.09
C ASN A 669 11.61 -2.57 23.67
N ALA A 670 12.87 -2.10 23.51
CA ALA A 670 13.44 -1.87 22.19
C ALA A 670 13.71 -3.18 21.41
N PRO A 671 13.28 -3.29 20.14
CA PRO A 671 13.32 -4.54 19.38
C PRO A 671 14.68 -4.76 18.68
N THR A 672 15.71 -5.27 19.36
CA THR A 672 17.04 -5.59 18.76
C THR A 672 17.75 -6.72 19.51
N GLY A 673 18.74 -7.42 18.90
CA GLY A 673 19.55 -8.48 19.53
C GLY A 673 20.37 -7.98 20.73
N ARG A 674 20.87 -8.89 21.59
CA ARG A 674 21.30 -8.60 22.99
C ARG A 674 22.25 -7.39 23.16
N ALA A 675 23.36 -7.29 22.43
CA ALA A 675 24.31 -6.15 22.54
C ALA A 675 23.76 -4.90 21.82
N ALA A 676 23.22 -5.05 20.61
CA ALA A 676 22.58 -3.96 19.85
C ALA A 676 21.31 -3.46 20.55
N ARG A 677 20.62 -4.31 21.30
CA ARG A 677 19.45 -3.92 22.13
C ARG A 677 19.88 -2.93 23.20
N THR A 678 20.95 -3.21 23.96
CA THR A 678 21.41 -2.34 25.05
C THR A 678 21.81 -0.96 24.53
N ILE A 679 22.51 -0.87 23.39
CA ILE A 679 22.88 0.44 22.79
C ILE A 679 21.62 1.17 22.26
N GLY A 680 20.69 0.46 21.66
CA GLY A 680 19.43 1.04 21.18
C GLY A 680 18.56 1.58 22.32
N GLN A 681 18.45 0.84 23.41
CA GLN A 681 17.76 1.25 24.63
C GLN A 681 18.47 2.45 25.29
N ALA A 682 19.79 2.38 25.42
CA ALA A 682 20.59 3.46 25.98
C ALA A 682 20.54 4.74 25.12
N ARG A 683 20.46 4.63 23.79
CA ARG A 683 20.26 5.79 22.90
C ARG A 683 18.91 6.46 23.17
N ARG A 684 17.82 5.68 23.36
CA ARG A 684 16.52 6.24 23.74
C ARG A 684 16.59 6.89 25.13
N ALA A 685 17.19 6.22 26.09
CA ALA A 685 17.38 6.77 27.42
C ALA A 685 18.18 8.08 27.40
N ALA A 686 19.26 8.15 26.61
CA ALA A 686 20.06 9.37 26.44
C ALA A 686 19.25 10.50 25.81
N HIS A 687 18.44 10.19 24.77
CA HIS A 687 17.53 11.16 24.15
C HIS A 687 16.52 11.70 25.17
N PHE A 688 15.81 10.83 25.89
CA PHE A 688 14.82 11.29 26.85
C PHE A 688 15.43 11.99 28.06
N ALA A 689 16.64 11.60 28.51
CA ALA A 689 17.35 12.34 29.52
C ALA A 689 17.69 13.79 29.07
N THR A 690 18.05 13.97 27.79
CA THR A 690 18.25 15.28 27.17
C THR A 690 16.92 16.08 27.14
N VAL A 691 15.82 15.47 26.73
CA VAL A 691 14.50 16.11 26.69
C VAL A 691 14.01 16.47 28.10
N PHE A 692 14.18 15.59 29.08
CA PHE A 692 13.89 15.88 30.51
C PHE A 692 14.63 17.12 30.98
N ARG A 693 15.93 17.23 30.68
CA ARG A 693 16.70 18.43 31.04
C ARG A 693 16.17 19.67 30.35
N ALA A 694 15.89 19.61 29.05
CA ALA A 694 15.33 20.73 28.30
C ALA A 694 13.98 21.19 28.87
N ALA A 695 13.17 20.26 29.36
CA ALA A 695 11.90 20.52 30.03
C ALA A 695 12.02 20.99 31.49
N GLY A 696 13.24 21.13 32.05
CA GLY A 696 13.47 21.52 33.44
C GLY A 696 13.24 20.40 34.47
N LEU A 697 13.08 19.15 34.02
CA LEU A 697 12.83 17.97 34.87
C LEU A 697 14.15 17.25 35.20
N GLU A 698 15.07 17.97 35.86
CA GLU A 698 16.46 17.56 36.07
C GLU A 698 16.58 16.25 36.85
N ASN A 699 15.77 16.03 37.89
CA ASN A 699 15.80 14.80 38.68
C ASN A 699 15.51 13.55 37.87
N HIS A 700 14.57 13.62 36.89
CA HIS A 700 14.25 12.51 35.99
C HIS A 700 15.36 12.25 34.98
N ALA A 701 15.98 13.31 34.46
CA ALA A 701 17.13 13.20 33.56
C ALA A 701 18.32 12.51 34.28
N ILE A 702 18.63 12.93 35.51
CA ILE A 702 19.69 12.34 36.32
C ILE A 702 19.38 10.87 36.62
N ARG A 703 18.17 10.54 37.07
CA ARG A 703 17.75 9.15 37.33
C ARG A 703 17.98 8.28 36.10
N LEU A 704 17.45 8.70 34.95
CA LEU A 704 17.54 7.94 33.71
C LEU A 704 18.97 7.75 33.24
N ALA A 705 19.77 8.83 33.23
CA ALA A 705 21.16 8.78 32.83
C ALA A 705 22.02 7.93 33.78
N SER A 706 21.79 8.00 35.11
CA SER A 706 22.49 7.21 36.14
C SER A 706 22.16 5.71 36.03
N THR A 707 20.94 5.37 35.61
CA THR A 707 20.52 3.98 35.37
C THR A 707 21.20 3.38 34.14
N TRP A 708 21.33 4.15 33.04
CA TRP A 708 21.81 3.63 31.77
C TRP A 708 23.30 3.77 31.53
N LEU A 709 23.97 4.74 32.11
CA LEU A 709 25.42 4.94 31.94
C LEU A 709 26.24 3.70 32.32
N PRO A 710 26.07 3.08 33.53
CA PRO A 710 26.80 1.88 33.89
C PRO A 710 26.57 0.70 32.93
N ARG A 711 25.31 0.55 32.44
CA ARG A 711 24.95 -0.51 31.50
C ARG A 711 25.72 -0.38 30.17
N VAL A 712 25.89 0.86 29.66
CA VAL A 712 26.67 1.13 28.43
C VAL A 712 28.18 1.04 28.67
N GLN A 713 28.67 1.43 29.84
CA GLN A 713 30.08 1.30 30.20
C GLN A 713 30.56 -0.15 30.35
N ALA A 714 29.65 -1.04 30.77
CA ALA A 714 29.92 -2.48 30.88
C ALA A 714 29.99 -3.20 29.52
N LEU A 715 29.57 -2.55 28.43
CA LEU A 715 29.64 -3.14 27.09
C LEU A 715 31.09 -3.05 26.55
N PRO A 716 31.62 -4.13 25.95
CA PRO A 716 32.92 -4.11 25.28
C PRO A 716 32.90 -3.30 23.96
N ASP A 717 31.80 -2.64 23.66
CA ASP A 717 31.57 -1.91 22.41
C ASP A 717 32.24 -0.54 22.45
N THR A 718 33.23 -0.35 21.59
CA THR A 718 33.96 0.88 21.34
C THR A 718 33.46 1.64 20.11
N SER A 719 32.31 1.25 19.55
CA SER A 719 31.75 1.90 18.37
C SER A 719 31.49 3.40 18.61
N MET A 720 31.49 4.17 17.52
CA MET A 720 31.13 5.60 17.58
C MET A 720 29.73 5.79 18.19
N ALA A 721 28.77 4.92 17.90
CA ALA A 721 27.43 4.97 18.46
C ALA A 721 27.44 4.83 19.99
N ALA A 722 28.19 3.89 20.55
CA ALA A 722 28.34 3.70 21.99
C ALA A 722 29.02 4.90 22.65
N THR A 723 30.06 5.45 22.00
CA THR A 723 30.77 6.64 22.49
C THR A 723 29.85 7.87 22.57
N LEU A 724 29.04 8.14 21.51
CA LEU A 724 28.09 9.24 21.49
C LEU A 724 26.99 9.09 22.55
N VAL A 725 26.50 7.87 22.78
CA VAL A 725 25.52 7.59 23.85
C VAL A 725 26.12 7.85 25.21
N ARG A 726 27.38 7.43 25.48
CA ARG A 726 28.11 7.76 26.73
C ARG A 726 28.26 9.25 26.93
N ILE A 727 28.67 9.99 25.89
CA ILE A 727 28.78 11.46 25.91
C ILE A 727 27.44 12.09 26.29
N SER A 728 26.33 11.68 25.64
CA SER A 728 25.02 12.25 25.89
C SER A 728 24.52 11.98 27.33
N LEU A 729 24.72 10.76 27.86
CA LEU A 729 24.37 10.41 29.23
C LEU A 729 25.22 11.20 30.26
N LEU A 730 26.53 11.36 30.02
CA LEU A 730 27.42 12.16 30.86
C LEU A 730 27.05 13.64 30.83
N ASN A 731 26.68 14.18 29.65
CA ASN A 731 26.15 15.55 29.51
C ASN A 731 24.88 15.72 30.36
N SER A 732 23.98 14.74 30.33
CA SER A 732 22.75 14.75 31.12
C SER A 732 23.02 14.71 32.65
N LEU A 733 24.16 14.17 33.06
CA LEU A 733 24.63 14.15 34.45
C LEU A 733 25.47 15.38 34.83
N GLY A 734 25.77 16.27 33.90
CA GLY A 734 26.68 17.41 34.12
C GLY A 734 28.14 17.01 34.35
N ARG A 735 28.53 15.78 33.97
CA ARG A 735 29.89 15.23 34.21
C ARG A 735 30.85 15.63 33.09
N TRP A 736 31.06 16.93 32.91
CA TRP A 736 31.84 17.53 31.81
C TRP A 736 33.30 17.06 31.75
N ASN A 737 33.92 16.79 32.89
CA ASN A 737 35.30 16.29 32.94
C ASN A 737 35.45 14.89 32.35
N ASP A 738 34.40 14.07 32.44
CA ASP A 738 34.40 12.72 31.88
C ASP A 738 34.00 12.73 30.38
N VAL A 739 33.37 13.78 29.91
CA VAL A 739 33.05 13.98 28.49
C VAL A 739 34.29 14.32 27.66
N ALA A 740 35.21 15.13 28.22
CA ALA A 740 36.38 15.63 27.48
C ALA A 740 37.20 14.52 26.79
N PRO A 741 37.66 13.47 27.50
CA PRO A 741 38.49 12.42 26.88
C PRO A 741 37.72 11.62 25.82
N LEU A 742 36.42 11.39 26.04
CA LEU A 742 35.57 10.69 25.06
C LEU A 742 35.35 11.50 23.80
N ALA A 743 35.14 12.80 23.91
CA ALA A 743 34.99 13.70 22.78
C ALA A 743 36.27 13.80 21.95
N GLN A 744 37.44 13.86 22.60
CA GLN A 744 38.77 13.86 21.95
C GLN A 744 39.02 12.54 21.22
N ASP A 745 38.77 11.39 21.84
CA ASP A 745 38.88 10.08 21.20
C ASP A 745 37.94 9.97 19.99
N ALA A 746 36.65 10.32 20.14
CA ALA A 746 35.72 10.33 19.05
C ALA A 746 36.15 11.23 17.90
N MET A 747 36.66 12.43 18.20
CA MET A 747 37.18 13.38 17.21
C MET A 747 38.33 12.79 16.40
N SER A 748 39.27 12.07 17.05
CA SER A 748 40.40 11.43 16.36
C SER A 748 39.97 10.38 15.32
N ARG A 749 38.79 9.77 15.50
CA ARG A 749 38.22 8.71 14.64
C ARG A 749 37.37 9.25 13.50
N VAL A 750 36.89 10.50 13.58
CA VAL A 750 36.04 11.12 12.56
C VAL A 750 36.89 11.88 11.54
N ARG A 751 37.04 11.35 10.32
CA ARG A 751 37.83 11.97 9.26
C ARG A 751 37.00 12.67 8.18
N THR A 752 35.87 12.09 7.80
CA THR A 752 35.09 12.52 6.61
C THR A 752 33.71 13.06 6.94
N ASP A 753 33.10 12.66 8.05
CA ASP A 753 31.77 13.12 8.46
C ASP A 753 31.86 14.52 9.08
N LYS A 754 31.60 15.55 8.26
CA LYS A 754 31.67 16.98 8.67
C LYS A 754 30.64 17.31 9.76
N TYR A 755 29.42 16.74 9.68
CA TYR A 755 28.40 17.00 10.68
C TYR A 755 28.79 16.48 12.07
N LEU A 756 29.20 15.21 12.12
CA LEU A 756 29.60 14.57 13.37
C LEU A 756 30.85 15.26 13.96
N ARG A 757 31.79 15.63 13.08
CA ARG A 757 32.96 16.39 13.49
C ARG A 757 32.61 17.75 14.12
N GLY A 758 31.72 18.50 13.45
CA GLY A 758 31.22 19.78 13.98
C GLY A 758 30.48 19.61 15.30
N HIS A 759 29.66 18.57 15.44
CA HIS A 759 28.94 18.25 16.67
C HIS A 759 29.93 17.97 17.84
N LEU A 760 30.95 17.14 17.61
CA LEU A 760 31.97 16.84 18.60
C LEU A 760 32.81 18.09 18.97
N LEU A 761 33.10 18.93 17.99
CA LEU A 761 33.82 20.21 18.22
C LEU A 761 32.98 21.18 19.06
N SER A 762 31.67 21.22 18.84
CA SER A 762 30.72 21.96 19.66
C SER A 762 30.72 21.45 21.11
N ILE A 763 30.70 20.13 21.32
CA ILE A 763 30.81 19.52 22.65
C ILE A 763 32.13 19.88 23.32
N THR A 764 33.26 19.81 22.61
CA THR A 764 34.59 20.19 23.14
C THR A 764 34.59 21.64 23.58
N GLY A 765 34.03 22.55 22.78
CA GLY A 765 33.89 23.95 23.14
C GLY A 765 33.04 24.21 24.38
N VAL A 766 31.90 23.48 24.49
CA VAL A 766 31.04 23.55 25.70
C VAL A 766 31.76 23.02 26.94
N VAL A 767 32.49 21.89 26.82
CA VAL A 767 33.30 21.36 27.92
C VAL A 767 34.36 22.37 28.40
N ALA A 768 35.09 22.99 27.46
CA ALA A 768 36.07 24.01 27.75
C ALA A 768 35.44 25.22 28.46
N ALA A 769 34.26 25.65 28.07
CA ALA A 769 33.50 26.72 28.74
C ALA A 769 33.18 26.35 30.21
N HIS A 770 32.73 25.12 30.45
CA HIS A 770 32.47 24.62 31.82
C HIS A 770 33.74 24.51 32.68
N GLN A 771 34.89 24.24 32.08
CA GLN A 771 36.19 24.19 32.75
C GLN A 771 36.79 25.57 32.95
N GLY A 772 36.14 26.67 32.56
CA GLY A 772 36.65 28.04 32.62
C GLY A 772 37.70 28.36 31.55
N ASN A 773 37.99 27.43 30.63
CA ASN A 773 38.98 27.63 29.56
C ASN A 773 38.35 28.36 28.36
N ARG A 774 38.15 29.69 28.54
CA ARG A 774 37.54 30.54 27.52
C ARG A 774 38.31 30.53 26.18
N ALA A 775 39.66 30.48 26.26
CA ALA A 775 40.49 30.48 25.05
C ALA A 775 40.29 29.21 24.21
N GLU A 776 40.14 28.05 24.83
CA GLU A 776 39.84 26.79 24.16
C GLU A 776 38.42 26.78 23.53
N ALA A 777 37.43 27.25 24.28
CA ALA A 777 36.07 27.40 23.80
C ALA A 777 35.98 28.30 22.55
N GLN A 778 36.72 29.43 22.56
CA GLN A 778 36.81 30.34 21.41
C GLN A 778 37.55 29.72 20.22
N ARG A 779 38.59 28.92 20.45
CA ARG A 779 39.26 28.15 19.39
C ARG A 779 38.32 27.17 18.70
N ALA A 780 37.57 26.41 19.48
CA ALA A 780 36.57 25.50 18.93
C ALA A 780 35.51 26.23 18.07
N GLU A 781 35.06 27.37 18.53
CA GLU A 781 34.09 28.19 17.80
C GLU A 781 34.67 28.77 16.50
N THR A 782 35.94 29.22 16.52
CA THR A 782 36.63 29.71 15.32
C THR A 782 36.81 28.59 14.31
N GLN A 783 37.14 27.39 14.75
CA GLN A 783 37.26 26.21 13.91
C GLN A 783 35.93 25.81 13.29
N LEU A 784 34.83 25.83 14.05
CA LEU A 784 33.49 25.61 13.52
C LEU A 784 33.12 26.60 12.42
N ALA A 785 33.50 27.87 12.56
CA ALA A 785 33.28 28.88 11.54
C ALA A 785 34.11 28.64 10.27
N ALA A 786 35.34 28.16 10.44
CA ALA A 786 36.26 27.90 9.33
C ALA A 786 35.89 26.60 8.55
N GLU A 787 35.35 25.62 9.23
CA GLU A 787 34.93 24.35 8.65
C GLU A 787 33.50 24.40 8.00
N ALA A 788 32.77 25.52 8.17
CA ALA A 788 31.48 25.74 7.54
C ALA A 788 31.60 25.67 6.01
N GLY A 789 30.90 24.74 5.40
CA GLY A 789 30.91 24.51 3.95
C GLY A 789 29.69 25.08 3.23
N LYS A 790 29.60 24.89 1.94
CA LYS A 790 28.50 25.34 1.07
C LYS A 790 27.10 24.85 1.53
N HIS A 791 27.04 23.66 2.12
CA HIS A 791 25.81 23.02 2.56
C HIS A 791 25.73 22.93 4.08
N ASP A 792 26.24 23.93 4.77
CA ASP A 792 26.21 24.01 6.23
C ASP A 792 24.80 24.28 6.79
N TYR A 793 23.95 24.94 6.01
CA TYR A 793 22.57 25.30 6.36
C TYR A 793 22.43 25.92 7.75
N GLY A 794 23.44 26.67 8.20
CA GLY A 794 23.44 27.30 9.52
C GLY A 794 23.79 26.38 10.69
N LEU A 795 24.10 25.08 10.45
CA LEU A 795 24.45 24.14 11.52
C LEU A 795 25.69 24.53 12.29
N SER A 796 26.72 25.09 11.65
CA SER A 796 27.88 25.66 12.35
C SER A 796 27.50 26.80 13.28
N LYS A 797 26.57 27.66 12.90
CA LYS A 797 26.04 28.73 13.74
C LYS A 797 25.26 28.21 14.93
N LEU A 798 24.43 27.17 14.76
CA LEU A 798 23.76 26.47 15.85
C LEU A 798 24.79 25.91 16.84
N MET A 799 25.83 25.24 16.35
CA MET A 799 26.89 24.65 17.17
C MET A 799 27.70 25.73 17.93
N ARG A 800 27.99 26.87 17.31
CA ARG A 800 28.61 28.03 17.92
C ARG A 800 27.70 28.70 18.95
N ALA A 801 26.40 28.75 18.71
CA ALA A 801 25.43 29.27 19.68
C ALA A 801 25.43 28.48 21.00
N ARG A 802 25.60 27.15 20.94
CA ARG A 802 25.75 26.30 22.13
C ARG A 802 26.96 26.73 22.97
N ILE A 803 28.12 26.95 22.35
CA ILE A 803 29.33 27.40 23.02
C ILE A 803 29.14 28.82 23.63
N ALA A 804 28.59 29.74 22.85
CA ALA A 804 28.31 31.11 23.30
C ALA A 804 27.33 31.14 24.50
N ALA A 805 26.31 30.25 24.50
CA ALA A 805 25.38 30.10 25.61
C ALA A 805 26.10 29.72 26.92
N HIS A 806 27.00 28.73 26.86
CA HIS A 806 27.78 28.28 28.01
C HIS A 806 28.89 29.27 28.44
N LEU A 807 29.33 30.15 27.55
CA LEU A 807 30.21 31.28 27.88
C LEU A 807 29.46 32.46 28.54
N GLY A 808 28.12 32.36 28.69
CA GLY A 808 27.26 33.42 29.23
C GLY A 808 26.91 34.53 28.24
N GLU A 809 27.25 34.38 26.98
CA GLU A 809 27.04 35.35 25.90
C GLU A 809 25.64 35.21 25.26
N ARG A 810 24.58 35.30 26.11
CA ARG A 810 23.18 34.97 25.73
C ARG A 810 22.67 35.71 24.48
N SER A 811 22.92 37.03 24.38
CA SER A 811 22.48 37.82 23.23
C SER A 811 23.14 37.36 21.93
N ARG A 812 24.47 37.09 21.98
CA ARG A 812 25.21 36.57 20.83
C ARG A 812 24.73 35.17 20.42
N ALA A 813 24.49 34.29 21.42
CA ALA A 813 23.96 32.95 21.16
C ALA A 813 22.62 33.00 20.43
N VAL A 814 21.69 33.86 20.87
CA VAL A 814 20.38 34.03 20.18
C VAL A 814 20.57 34.61 18.79
N GLY A 815 21.47 35.56 18.58
CA GLY A 815 21.75 36.08 17.22
C GLY A 815 22.30 35.01 16.29
N LEU A 816 23.15 34.10 16.78
CA LEU A 816 23.62 32.94 16.01
C LEU A 816 22.48 31.96 15.70
N LEU A 817 21.55 31.72 16.63
CA LEU A 817 20.38 30.86 16.40
C LEU A 817 19.44 31.46 15.35
N GLN A 818 19.18 32.77 15.37
CA GLN A 818 18.38 33.45 14.36
C GLN A 818 19.00 33.30 12.97
N GLN A 819 20.30 33.49 12.85
CA GLN A 819 21.03 33.26 11.60
C GLN A 819 20.97 31.80 11.16
N ALA A 820 21.18 30.85 12.09
CA ALA A 820 21.07 29.41 11.79
C ALA A 820 19.70 29.05 11.21
N LEU A 821 18.63 29.54 11.82
CA LEU A 821 17.27 29.27 11.35
C LEU A 821 17.00 29.91 9.98
N SER A 822 17.50 31.13 9.75
CA SER A 822 17.33 31.81 8.44
C SER A 822 18.11 31.14 7.31
N GLU A 823 19.16 30.39 7.64
CA GLU A 823 19.96 29.61 6.70
C GLU A 823 19.49 28.15 6.55
N GLY A 824 18.42 27.76 7.22
CA GLY A 824 17.77 26.48 7.02
C GLY A 824 18.15 25.37 8.02
N ALA A 825 18.70 25.69 9.19
CA ALA A 825 19.10 24.68 10.19
C ALA A 825 17.99 23.70 10.60
N ASN A 826 16.71 24.09 10.49
CA ASN A 826 15.55 23.23 10.76
C ASN A 826 15.07 22.41 9.53
N LEU A 827 15.53 22.74 8.30
CA LEU A 827 14.99 22.13 7.08
C LEU A 827 15.37 20.66 6.95
N THR A 828 16.48 20.23 7.55
CA THR A 828 16.91 18.83 7.59
C THR A 828 16.22 18.02 8.69
N SER A 829 15.48 18.67 9.60
CA SER A 829 14.72 18.03 10.67
C SER A 829 13.30 18.60 10.71
N PRO A 830 12.26 17.79 10.48
CA PRO A 830 10.87 18.26 10.50
C PRO A 830 10.34 18.57 11.92
N LEU A 831 11.20 18.53 12.94
CA LEU A 831 10.88 18.85 14.33
C LEU A 831 11.79 19.95 14.82
N ASN A 832 11.26 20.86 15.64
CA ASN A 832 12.04 21.99 16.17
C ASN A 832 13.23 21.52 17.00
N ILE A 833 14.44 21.62 16.41
CA ILE A 833 15.69 21.15 17.02
C ILE A 833 16.10 21.98 18.26
N LEU A 834 15.58 23.19 18.42
CA LEU A 834 15.96 24.07 19.53
C LEU A 834 15.27 23.69 20.84
N GLN A 835 14.04 23.15 20.80
CA GLN A 835 13.25 22.84 22.00
C GLN A 835 13.85 21.72 22.86
N HIS A 836 14.59 20.81 22.22
CA HIS A 836 15.13 19.61 22.88
C HIS A 836 16.68 19.60 22.96
N ASP A 837 17.31 20.74 22.67
CA ASP A 837 18.77 20.86 22.74
C ASP A 837 19.24 21.20 24.15
N SER A 838 19.69 20.18 24.90
CA SER A 838 20.17 20.35 26.25
C SER A 838 21.40 21.27 26.37
N LEU A 839 22.12 21.49 25.28
CA LEU A 839 23.26 22.39 25.24
C LEU A 839 22.86 23.88 25.10
N LEU A 840 21.58 24.17 24.89
CA LEU A 840 21.00 25.53 24.90
C LEU A 840 20.34 25.88 26.24
N LEU A 841 20.36 24.99 27.25
CA LEU A 841 19.78 25.24 28.58
C LEU A 841 20.18 26.57 29.23
N PRO A 842 21.44 27.11 29.10
CA PRO A 842 21.76 28.40 29.64
C PRO A 842 20.94 29.57 29.09
N LEU A 843 20.21 29.37 28.01
CA LEU A 843 19.29 30.34 27.40
C LEU A 843 17.85 30.25 27.94
N ASN A 844 17.49 29.20 28.70
CA ASN A 844 16.17 29.05 29.26
C ASN A 844 15.79 30.28 30.13
N GLY A 845 14.55 30.77 29.91
CA GLY A 845 14.08 32.01 30.57
C GLY A 845 14.62 33.30 29.95
N TYR A 846 15.56 33.26 28.99
CA TYR A 846 15.96 34.47 28.26
C TYR A 846 14.91 34.88 27.25
N PRO A 847 14.26 36.07 27.35
CA PRO A 847 13.06 36.40 26.58
C PRO A 847 13.20 36.22 25.08
N ALA A 848 14.33 36.65 24.50
CA ALA A 848 14.55 36.55 23.06
C ALA A 848 14.71 35.10 22.59
N PHE A 849 15.21 34.17 23.43
CA PHE A 849 15.25 32.74 23.13
C PHE A 849 13.86 32.09 23.22
N MET A 850 13.12 32.45 24.28
CA MET A 850 11.74 31.95 24.46
C MET A 850 10.82 32.36 23.30
N GLU A 851 11.09 33.50 22.67
CA GLU A 851 10.36 33.95 21.46
C GLU A 851 10.69 33.05 20.25
N LEU A 852 11.95 32.63 20.07
CA LEU A 852 12.35 31.70 19.00
C LEU A 852 11.73 30.31 19.13
N LEU A 853 11.34 29.90 20.34
CA LEU A 853 10.70 28.61 20.57
C LEU A 853 9.20 28.60 20.27
N LYS A 854 8.59 29.78 20.10
CA LYS A 854 7.15 29.84 19.82
C LYS A 854 6.83 29.35 18.41
N PRO A 855 5.79 28.53 18.23
CA PRO A 855 5.31 28.20 16.90
C PRO A 855 4.90 29.46 16.12
N VAL A 856 5.26 29.50 14.85
CA VAL A 856 4.85 30.59 13.94
C VAL A 856 3.48 30.23 13.36
N GLY A 857 2.48 31.12 13.48
CA GLY A 857 1.15 30.98 12.86
C GLY A 857 0.10 30.30 13.70
#